data_9e7cfe62f280fc354aec2258e225edc1
#
_entry.id   9e7cfe62f280fc354aec2258e225edc1
#
_cell.length_a   1.000
_cell.length_b   1.000
_cell.length_c   1.000
_cell.angle_alpha   90.00
_cell.angle_beta   90.00
_cell.angle_gamma   90.00
#
_symmetry.space_group_name_H-M   'P 1'
#
loop_
_entity.id
_entity.type
_entity.pdbx_description
1 polymer ?
#
loop_
_entity_poly.entity_id
_entity_poly.type
_entity_poly.pdbx_seq_one_letter_code
_entity_poly.pdbx_strand_id
1 'polypeptide(L)'
;MKLKKWLLGFMTFAAMVVLCAVCAGAETYGDFEYDVLDSGTVKITKYIGNAEKVDIPAEIYGKSVTSIGDWAFENCTSLTSITIPDSVTSIEWYAFQGCTSLTSITIPNSVTSIGDLAFDGCTSLTSITIPDSVTSIGKSAFYGCTSLTSITIPNSVTSISGSAFSGCSSLTSITIPNSVTWIGDWAFNGCTSLKSVTIPNGVMSIGEYAFRGCKSLTSITIPSSVTCIGDSAFEDCTSLTSITIPSSVTSIAARLFEDCTSLTSITIPNSVTSIGDDAFRGCTSFTSITIPNSVTSIDDWAFSGCTSLTSITIPDSVTEIGYSAFEGCTSLTSITIPNSLTSIGYGAFEGCTSLTSITIPNSVTSIDGYAFGYYYDEEDYSSKKIDNFKIYCYSGTAGEKYAKDNGFDYVLLDKLPTLAKITGAKLGGRAADALRINWTKNASADGYIVEMYQGNKWARVGKITNNNTTTFRQSGLKAGTVYNFRVRAYKMSGKTALYGNYSATVAARTNPSVIKGAKLGGRAADALRINWTKNASADGYIVEMYQGNKWVRVGKITNNSTTTFRKAGLKASSVYKFRVRAYKMSGKTALYGNYSATVIARTNPSVMTGVKIAGKAKDALRVNWTKNASAQGYIVEMYKGGKWVRVAKITNNSTTTFRKAGLAKNTTYKFRVRAYHMSGKTALYGNYGSVSGKTAAK
;
A
#
# COMPACT_ATOMS: atom_id res chain seq x y z
N MET A 1 37.52 -48.94 0.37
CA MET A 1 37.55 -49.92 1.45
C MET A 1 36.73 -49.45 2.67
N LYS A 2 35.48 -48.96 2.46
CA LYS A 2 34.54 -48.55 3.54
C LYS A 2 33.07 -48.97 3.26
N LEU A 3 32.85 -50.01 2.43
CA LEU A 3 31.51 -50.48 2.05
C LEU A 3 31.23 -51.95 2.53
N LYS A 4 32.02 -52.49 3.45
CA LYS A 4 31.87 -53.87 3.93
C LYS A 4 31.56 -54.01 5.44
N LYS A 5 31.26 -52.89 6.13
CA LYS A 5 30.91 -52.93 7.56
C LYS A 5 29.43 -52.67 7.89
N TRP A 6 28.58 -52.45 6.90
CA TRP A 6 27.14 -52.20 7.10
C TRP A 6 26.24 -53.41 6.81
N LEU A 7 26.78 -54.47 6.18
CA LEU A 7 25.99 -55.70 5.93
C LEU A 7 26.08 -56.77 7.03
N LEU A 8 26.93 -56.62 8.06
CA LEU A 8 26.99 -57.59 9.16
C LEU A 8 26.18 -57.15 10.40
N GLY A 9 25.66 -55.95 10.46
CA GLY A 9 24.80 -55.46 11.55
C GLY A 9 23.32 -55.79 11.41
N PHE A 10 22.86 -56.13 10.21
CA PHE A 10 21.44 -56.41 9.91
C PHE A 10 21.07 -57.91 10.02
N MET A 11 22.03 -58.79 10.07
CA MET A 11 21.76 -60.26 10.22
C MET A 11 21.81 -60.80 11.66
N THR A 12 22.24 -59.98 12.63
CA THR A 12 22.24 -60.41 14.05
C THR A 12 21.06 -59.85 14.84
N PHE A 13 20.29 -58.96 14.31
CA PHE A 13 19.03 -58.45 14.94
C PHE A 13 17.80 -59.22 14.48
N ALA A 14 17.85 -59.90 13.34
CA ALA A 14 16.77 -60.77 12.84
C ALA A 14 16.79 -62.21 13.44
N ALA A 15 17.85 -62.60 14.16
CA ALA A 15 17.96 -63.96 14.74
C ALA A 15 17.73 -64.03 16.26
N MET A 16 17.43 -62.84 16.91
CA MET A 16 17.18 -62.80 18.35
C MET A 16 15.75 -62.39 18.73
N VAL A 17 14.88 -62.19 17.76
CA VAL A 17 13.45 -61.88 17.95
C VAL A 17 12.55 -63.06 17.59
N VAL A 18 13.11 -64.19 17.27
CA VAL A 18 12.37 -65.47 16.91
C VAL A 18 12.20 -66.45 18.08
N LEU A 19 12.50 -66.05 19.31
CA LEU A 19 12.22 -66.93 20.42
C LEU A 19 11.57 -66.19 21.58
N CYS A 20 10.30 -65.90 21.47
CA CYS A 20 9.22 -65.75 22.43
C CYS A 20 8.03 -64.96 21.82
N ALA A 21 7.60 -65.37 20.65
CA ALA A 21 6.19 -65.16 20.30
C ALA A 21 5.51 -66.50 20.55
N VAL A 22 5.10 -66.73 21.79
CA VAL A 22 3.89 -67.54 22.01
C VAL A 22 2.84 -66.77 21.16
N CYS A 23 2.32 -67.43 20.12
CA CYS A 23 1.09 -66.99 19.47
C CYS A 23 -0.02 -67.09 20.52
N ALA A 24 -0.18 -66.04 21.32
CA ALA A 24 -1.48 -65.70 21.85
C ALA A 24 -2.26 -65.29 20.58
N GLY A 25 -3.14 -66.17 20.10
CA GLY A 25 -4.11 -65.82 19.05
C GLY A 25 -4.78 -64.56 19.53
N ALA A 26 -4.95 -63.55 18.60
CA ALA A 26 -5.65 -62.36 18.94
C ALA A 26 -6.99 -62.71 19.60
N GLU A 27 -7.30 -62.12 20.75
CA GLU A 27 -8.61 -62.32 21.39
C GLU A 27 -9.69 -61.76 20.49
N THR A 28 -10.82 -62.47 20.31
CA THR A 28 -11.92 -62.04 19.45
C THR A 28 -13.22 -61.88 20.24
N TYR A 29 -14.00 -60.83 19.83
CA TYR A 29 -15.35 -60.61 20.31
C TYR A 29 -16.24 -60.23 19.10
N GLY A 30 -17.08 -61.17 18.68
CA GLY A 30 -17.79 -61.03 17.41
C GLY A 30 -16.81 -60.89 16.26
N ASP A 31 -16.97 -59.81 15.46
CA ASP A 31 -16.09 -59.50 14.32
C ASP A 31 -14.89 -58.63 14.69
N PHE A 32 -14.57 -58.49 16.00
CA PHE A 32 -13.45 -57.65 16.47
C PHE A 32 -12.35 -58.49 17.06
N GLU A 33 -11.13 -58.28 16.60
CA GLU A 33 -9.91 -58.64 17.32
C GLU A 33 -9.54 -57.52 18.27
N TYR A 34 -9.06 -57.82 19.45
CA TYR A 34 -8.75 -56.82 20.47
C TYR A 34 -7.60 -57.25 21.39
N ASP A 35 -6.97 -56.24 21.99
CA ASP A 35 -6.00 -56.43 23.06
C ASP A 35 -6.51 -55.81 24.36
N VAL A 36 -6.16 -56.45 25.48
CA VAL A 36 -6.37 -55.86 26.81
C VAL A 36 -5.10 -55.11 27.20
N LEU A 37 -5.23 -53.79 27.39
CA LEU A 37 -4.13 -52.92 27.77
C LEU A 37 -3.78 -53.08 29.28
N ASP A 38 -2.60 -52.63 29.67
CA ASP A 38 -2.13 -52.64 31.07
C ASP A 38 -3.06 -51.84 31.99
N SER A 39 -3.79 -50.86 31.46
CA SER A 39 -4.84 -50.11 32.15
C SER A 39 -6.08 -50.93 32.48
N GLY A 40 -6.20 -52.14 31.96
CA GLY A 40 -7.38 -53.00 32.08
C GLY A 40 -8.50 -52.68 31.10
N THR A 41 -8.28 -51.70 30.18
CA THR A 41 -9.19 -51.31 29.09
C THR A 41 -8.88 -52.09 27.82
N VAL A 42 -9.69 -51.93 26.79
CA VAL A 42 -9.60 -52.66 25.53
C VAL A 42 -9.21 -51.71 24.38
N LYS A 43 -8.29 -52.20 23.54
CA LYS A 43 -7.97 -51.65 22.22
C LYS A 43 -8.52 -52.61 21.15
N ILE A 44 -9.35 -52.10 20.23
CA ILE A 44 -9.69 -52.86 19.00
C ILE A 44 -8.46 -52.87 18.11
N THR A 45 -7.97 -54.04 17.76
CA THR A 45 -6.78 -54.21 16.93
C THR A 45 -7.11 -54.56 15.48
N LYS A 46 -8.30 -55.20 15.23
CA LYS A 46 -8.75 -55.44 13.87
C LYS A 46 -10.26 -55.73 13.81
N TYR A 47 -10.89 -55.24 12.76
CA TYR A 47 -12.22 -55.65 12.34
C TYR A 47 -12.07 -56.73 11.24
N ILE A 48 -12.62 -57.91 11.46
CA ILE A 48 -12.55 -59.06 10.56
C ILE A 48 -13.85 -59.35 9.81
N GLY A 49 -14.91 -58.54 10.10
CA GLY A 49 -16.19 -58.60 9.41
C GLY A 49 -16.19 -57.88 8.07
N ASN A 50 -17.33 -57.91 7.38
CA ASN A 50 -17.55 -57.17 6.12
C ASN A 50 -18.87 -56.40 6.08
N ALA A 51 -19.45 -56.09 7.25
CA ALA A 51 -20.70 -55.38 7.33
C ALA A 51 -20.58 -53.92 6.79
N GLU A 52 -21.65 -53.45 6.14
CA GLU A 52 -21.76 -52.03 5.70
C GLU A 52 -21.89 -51.07 6.86
N LYS A 53 -22.43 -51.51 7.98
CA LYS A 53 -22.64 -50.72 9.20
C LYS A 53 -22.11 -51.46 10.40
N VAL A 54 -21.29 -50.82 11.21
CA VAL A 54 -20.62 -51.41 12.36
C VAL A 54 -20.86 -50.55 13.59
N ASP A 55 -21.27 -51.20 14.67
CA ASP A 55 -21.34 -50.59 16.00
C ASP A 55 -20.21 -51.16 16.86
N ILE A 56 -19.25 -50.35 17.23
CA ILE A 56 -18.17 -50.75 18.14
C ILE A 56 -18.78 -50.88 19.53
N PRO A 57 -18.62 -52.04 20.23
CA PRO A 57 -19.14 -52.20 21.58
C PRO A 57 -18.43 -51.29 22.57
N ALA A 58 -19.18 -50.65 23.48
CA ALA A 58 -18.57 -49.84 24.53
C ALA A 58 -17.70 -50.61 25.51
N GLU A 59 -18.02 -51.92 25.68
CA GLU A 59 -17.30 -52.82 26.56
C GLU A 59 -17.17 -54.20 25.92
N ILE A 60 -16.06 -54.88 26.17
CA ILE A 60 -15.80 -56.26 25.85
C ILE A 60 -15.46 -56.99 27.16
N TYR A 61 -16.29 -57.99 27.48
CA TYR A 61 -16.20 -58.72 28.73
C TYR A 61 -16.08 -57.85 30.00
N GLY A 62 -16.87 -56.74 30.04
CA GLY A 62 -16.92 -55.80 31.16
C GLY A 62 -15.71 -54.84 31.23
N LYS A 63 -14.85 -54.80 30.19
CA LYS A 63 -13.73 -53.88 30.07
C LYS A 63 -14.07 -52.84 29.00
N SER A 64 -13.95 -51.56 29.34
CA SER A 64 -14.26 -50.46 28.42
C SER A 64 -13.34 -50.44 27.20
N VAL A 65 -13.91 -50.26 26.01
CA VAL A 65 -13.18 -50.05 24.76
C VAL A 65 -12.74 -48.60 24.71
N THR A 66 -11.42 -48.36 24.81
CA THR A 66 -10.89 -46.97 24.91
C THR A 66 -10.03 -46.57 23.73
N SER A 67 -9.67 -47.49 22.83
CA SER A 67 -8.85 -47.16 21.67
C SER A 67 -9.28 -47.96 20.44
N ILE A 68 -9.27 -47.29 19.28
CA ILE A 68 -9.28 -47.92 17.96
C ILE A 68 -7.81 -47.92 17.51
N GLY A 69 -7.22 -49.12 17.50
CA GLY A 69 -5.79 -49.31 17.28
C GLY A 69 -5.34 -49.15 15.85
N ASP A 70 -4.04 -49.32 15.67
CA ASP A 70 -3.41 -49.19 14.37
C ASP A 70 -3.99 -50.24 13.39
N TRP A 71 -4.35 -49.79 12.17
CA TRP A 71 -4.96 -50.58 11.08
C TRP A 71 -6.27 -51.31 11.47
N ALA A 72 -6.93 -50.94 12.57
CA ALA A 72 -8.09 -51.67 13.10
C ALA A 72 -9.22 -51.87 12.08
N PHE A 73 -9.48 -50.93 11.19
CA PHE A 73 -10.46 -50.99 10.10
C PHE A 73 -9.81 -50.76 8.73
N GLU A 74 -8.50 -51.02 8.59
CA GLU A 74 -7.80 -50.87 7.33
C GLU A 74 -8.49 -51.62 6.18
N ASN A 75 -8.70 -50.96 5.04
CA ASN A 75 -9.30 -51.51 3.83
C ASN A 75 -10.70 -52.13 4.04
N CYS A 76 -11.46 -51.71 5.03
CA CYS A 76 -12.87 -52.08 5.18
C CYS A 76 -13.74 -51.39 4.09
N THR A 77 -13.55 -51.81 2.84
CA THR A 77 -14.15 -51.18 1.66
C THR A 77 -15.67 -51.27 1.57
N SER A 78 -16.31 -52.20 2.31
CA SER A 78 -17.76 -52.31 2.42
C SER A 78 -18.37 -51.37 3.47
N LEU A 79 -17.57 -50.85 4.39
CA LEU A 79 -18.02 -50.02 5.52
C LEU A 79 -18.55 -48.67 5.05
N THR A 80 -19.86 -48.43 5.25
CA THR A 80 -20.50 -47.14 4.87
C THR A 80 -20.71 -46.23 6.09
N SER A 81 -20.86 -46.80 7.28
CA SER A 81 -20.98 -46.04 8.53
C SER A 81 -20.52 -46.86 9.74
N ILE A 82 -20.04 -46.16 10.76
CA ILE A 82 -19.57 -46.74 12.01
C ILE A 82 -19.97 -45.90 13.20
N THR A 83 -20.40 -46.55 14.28
CA THR A 83 -20.65 -45.91 15.58
C THR A 83 -19.47 -46.18 16.50
N ILE A 84 -18.86 -45.12 17.01
CA ILE A 84 -17.77 -45.13 17.98
C ILE A 84 -18.36 -44.79 19.34
N PRO A 85 -18.18 -45.64 20.38
CA PRO A 85 -18.73 -45.40 21.70
C PRO A 85 -17.99 -44.25 22.44
N ASP A 86 -18.68 -43.60 23.37
CA ASP A 86 -18.13 -42.47 24.17
C ASP A 86 -16.97 -42.89 25.11
N SER A 87 -16.67 -44.17 25.23
CA SER A 87 -15.52 -44.68 25.98
C SER A 87 -14.20 -44.54 25.21
N VAL A 88 -14.25 -44.37 23.88
CA VAL A 88 -13.03 -44.27 23.04
C VAL A 88 -12.38 -42.92 23.20
N THR A 89 -11.09 -42.92 23.53
CA THR A 89 -10.29 -41.72 23.76
C THR A 89 -9.24 -41.45 22.66
N SER A 90 -8.91 -42.47 21.84
CA SER A 90 -7.95 -42.34 20.75
C SER A 90 -8.37 -43.12 19.51
N ILE A 91 -8.06 -42.57 18.36
CA ILE A 91 -8.08 -43.20 17.04
C ILE A 91 -6.62 -43.20 16.58
N GLU A 92 -6.05 -44.42 16.42
CA GLU A 92 -4.61 -44.60 16.20
C GLU A 92 -4.25 -44.57 14.70
N TRP A 93 -3.00 -44.95 14.37
CA TRP A 93 -2.47 -44.85 13.02
C TRP A 93 -3.21 -45.77 12.05
N TYR A 94 -3.51 -45.24 10.83
CA TYR A 94 -4.17 -46.04 9.77
C TYR A 94 -5.54 -46.61 10.15
N ALA A 95 -6.13 -46.23 11.26
CA ALA A 95 -7.28 -46.91 11.87
C ALA A 95 -8.43 -47.17 10.87
N PHE A 96 -8.70 -46.25 9.94
CA PHE A 96 -9.72 -46.37 8.89
C PHE A 96 -9.14 -46.17 7.47
N GLN A 97 -7.82 -46.41 7.30
CA GLN A 97 -7.19 -46.28 5.98
C GLN A 97 -7.93 -47.12 4.94
N GLY A 98 -8.18 -46.57 3.76
CA GLY A 98 -8.79 -47.29 2.65
C GLY A 98 -10.25 -47.71 2.86
N CYS A 99 -10.95 -47.14 3.83
CA CYS A 99 -12.41 -47.33 3.96
C CYS A 99 -13.14 -46.52 2.88
N THR A 100 -13.04 -46.97 1.62
CA THR A 100 -13.47 -46.21 0.43
C THR A 100 -14.95 -45.97 0.35
N SER A 101 -15.80 -46.77 1.03
CA SER A 101 -17.26 -46.57 1.06
C SER A 101 -17.77 -45.77 2.27
N LEU A 102 -16.90 -45.41 3.22
CA LEU A 102 -17.28 -44.66 4.43
C LEU A 102 -17.74 -43.27 4.06
N THR A 103 -19.04 -43.00 4.24
CA THR A 103 -19.64 -41.71 3.83
C THR A 103 -19.67 -40.67 4.94
N SER A 104 -19.78 -41.13 6.18
CA SER A 104 -19.79 -40.27 7.39
C SER A 104 -19.34 -41.05 8.62
N ILE A 105 -18.75 -40.33 9.56
CA ILE A 105 -18.35 -40.86 10.86
C ILE A 105 -18.54 -39.73 11.91
N THR A 106 -19.02 -40.12 13.09
CA THR A 106 -19.09 -39.22 14.25
C THR A 106 -18.00 -39.61 15.24
N ILE A 107 -17.10 -38.67 15.51
CA ILE A 107 -16.05 -38.85 16.53
C ILE A 107 -16.61 -38.33 17.86
N PRO A 108 -16.62 -39.20 18.90
CA PRO A 108 -17.17 -38.82 20.21
C PRO A 108 -16.30 -37.79 20.94
N ASN A 109 -16.92 -37.05 21.86
CA ASN A 109 -16.24 -35.99 22.63
C ASN A 109 -15.17 -36.50 23.62
N SER A 110 -15.01 -37.80 23.75
CA SER A 110 -13.95 -38.45 24.53
C SER A 110 -12.62 -38.54 23.79
N VAL A 111 -12.67 -38.47 22.44
CA VAL A 111 -11.45 -38.63 21.62
C VAL A 111 -10.59 -37.35 21.72
N THR A 112 -9.33 -37.55 22.08
CA THR A 112 -8.36 -36.44 22.25
C THR A 112 -7.33 -36.35 21.13
N SER A 113 -7.17 -37.40 20.32
CA SER A 113 -6.22 -37.45 19.20
C SER A 113 -6.72 -38.29 18.04
N ILE A 114 -6.38 -37.87 16.84
CA ILE A 114 -6.53 -38.59 15.58
C ILE A 114 -5.13 -38.85 15.05
N GLY A 115 -4.81 -40.16 14.85
CA GLY A 115 -3.48 -40.62 14.46
C GLY A 115 -3.11 -40.29 13.00
N ASP A 116 -1.86 -40.57 12.67
CA ASP A 116 -1.38 -40.40 11.29
C ASP A 116 -2.12 -41.37 10.36
N LEU A 117 -2.49 -40.89 9.15
CA LEU A 117 -3.19 -41.65 8.12
C LEU A 117 -4.53 -42.27 8.58
N ALA A 118 -5.11 -41.82 9.67
CA ALA A 118 -6.27 -42.47 10.30
C ALA A 118 -7.47 -42.61 9.35
N PHE A 119 -7.69 -41.68 8.41
CA PHE A 119 -8.76 -41.70 7.38
C PHE A 119 -8.18 -41.61 5.97
N ASP A 120 -6.90 -41.98 5.78
CA ASP A 120 -6.27 -41.95 4.46
C ASP A 120 -7.07 -42.79 3.46
N GLY A 121 -7.35 -42.22 2.29
CA GLY A 121 -8.08 -42.89 1.22
C GLY A 121 -9.56 -43.16 1.51
N CYS A 122 -10.18 -42.54 2.50
CA CYS A 122 -11.63 -42.59 2.69
C CYS A 122 -12.35 -41.74 1.61
N THR A 123 -12.32 -42.25 0.37
CA THR A 123 -12.70 -41.47 -0.82
C THR A 123 -14.17 -41.06 -0.88
N SER A 124 -15.08 -41.76 -0.18
CA SER A 124 -16.51 -41.41 -0.09
C SER A 124 -16.88 -40.53 1.09
N LEU A 125 -15.93 -40.20 1.97
CA LEU A 125 -16.19 -39.39 3.18
C LEU A 125 -16.54 -37.95 2.76
N THR A 126 -17.81 -37.58 2.96
CA THR A 126 -18.31 -36.27 2.53
C THR A 126 -18.20 -35.19 3.60
N SER A 127 -18.30 -35.59 4.86
CA SER A 127 -18.18 -34.71 6.02
C SER A 127 -17.75 -35.46 7.27
N ILE A 128 -17.05 -34.80 8.16
CA ILE A 128 -16.65 -35.28 9.47
C ILE A 128 -16.67 -34.13 10.46
N THR A 129 -17.14 -34.41 11.67
CA THR A 129 -17.10 -33.45 12.80
C THR A 129 -16.00 -33.85 13.76
N ILE A 130 -15.01 -33.01 13.94
CA ILE A 130 -13.93 -33.20 14.91
C ILE A 130 -14.34 -32.43 16.19
N PRO A 131 -14.47 -33.14 17.34
CA PRO A 131 -14.88 -32.51 18.59
C PRO A 131 -13.80 -31.62 19.19
N ASP A 132 -14.19 -30.68 20.06
CA ASP A 132 -13.28 -29.75 20.74
C ASP A 132 -12.29 -30.42 21.71
N SER A 133 -12.51 -31.70 22.02
CA SER A 133 -11.57 -32.53 22.80
C SER A 133 -10.30 -32.90 22.03
N VAL A 134 -10.36 -32.93 20.69
CA VAL A 134 -9.21 -33.31 19.85
C VAL A 134 -8.19 -32.16 19.84
N THR A 135 -6.99 -32.48 20.33
CA THR A 135 -5.87 -31.53 20.40
C THR A 135 -4.84 -31.73 19.29
N SER A 136 -4.85 -32.89 18.62
CA SER A 136 -3.93 -33.21 17.52
C SER A 136 -4.62 -33.99 16.40
N ILE A 137 -4.29 -33.61 15.17
CA ILE A 137 -4.64 -34.27 13.93
C ILE A 137 -3.32 -34.73 13.30
N GLY A 138 -3.16 -36.04 13.09
CA GLY A 138 -1.94 -36.65 12.61
C GLY A 138 -1.57 -36.25 11.18
N LYS A 139 -0.35 -36.65 10.77
CA LYS A 139 0.12 -36.51 9.39
C LYS A 139 -0.77 -37.31 8.46
N SER A 140 -1.12 -36.72 7.30
CA SER A 140 -1.95 -37.41 6.29
C SER A 140 -3.29 -37.95 6.83
N ALA A 141 -3.79 -37.44 7.95
CA ALA A 141 -4.97 -38.03 8.61
C ALA A 141 -6.20 -38.10 7.69
N PHE A 142 -6.36 -37.19 6.74
CA PHE A 142 -7.44 -37.14 5.73
C PHE A 142 -6.86 -37.15 4.30
N TYR A 143 -5.67 -37.71 4.11
CA TYR A 143 -5.08 -37.76 2.77
C TYR A 143 -6.00 -38.49 1.79
N GLY A 144 -6.22 -37.94 0.60
CA GLY A 144 -7.03 -38.56 -0.43
C GLY A 144 -8.52 -38.72 -0.10
N CYS A 145 -9.07 -37.99 0.89
CA CYS A 145 -10.51 -37.93 1.13
C CYS A 145 -11.19 -37.10 0.04
N THR A 146 -11.26 -37.63 -1.19
CA THR A 146 -11.62 -36.85 -2.39
C THR A 146 -13.04 -36.28 -2.40
N SER A 147 -13.98 -36.89 -1.65
CA SER A 147 -15.35 -36.42 -1.52
C SER A 147 -15.58 -35.43 -0.37
N LEU A 148 -14.58 -35.15 0.45
CA LEU A 148 -14.71 -34.27 1.62
C LEU A 148 -14.94 -32.83 1.16
N THR A 149 -16.14 -32.30 1.41
CA THR A 149 -16.54 -30.96 0.94
C THR A 149 -16.26 -29.84 1.95
N SER A 150 -16.30 -30.17 3.23
CA SER A 150 -16.03 -29.25 4.33
C SER A 150 -15.57 -30.00 5.58
N ILE A 151 -14.76 -29.34 6.40
CA ILE A 151 -14.31 -29.82 7.69
C ILE A 151 -14.10 -28.62 8.63
N THR A 152 -14.45 -28.81 9.91
CA THR A 152 -14.18 -27.81 10.96
C THR A 152 -13.07 -28.31 11.84
N ILE A 153 -11.99 -27.54 11.97
CA ILE A 153 -10.86 -27.82 12.85
C ILE A 153 -11.15 -27.13 14.19
N PRO A 154 -11.15 -27.85 15.32
CA PRO A 154 -11.48 -27.26 16.61
C PRO A 154 -10.36 -26.35 17.14
N ASN A 155 -10.72 -25.41 18.02
CA ASN A 155 -9.78 -24.46 18.63
C ASN A 155 -8.73 -25.08 19.56
N SER A 156 -8.87 -26.35 19.89
CA SER A 156 -7.88 -27.15 20.65
C SER A 156 -6.66 -27.55 19.81
N VAL A 157 -6.79 -27.55 18.47
CA VAL A 157 -5.70 -27.91 17.55
C VAL A 157 -4.75 -26.72 17.37
N THR A 158 -3.46 -26.96 17.56
CA THR A 158 -2.43 -25.90 17.50
C THR A 158 -1.56 -25.94 16.23
N SER A 159 -1.69 -26.97 15.41
CA SER A 159 -0.98 -27.09 14.13
C SER A 159 -1.78 -27.92 13.12
N ILE A 160 -1.60 -27.62 11.85
CA ILE A 160 -2.06 -28.47 10.74
C ILE A 160 -0.86 -29.34 10.33
N SER A 161 -0.94 -30.61 10.57
CA SER A 161 0.15 -31.58 10.29
C SER A 161 0.41 -31.73 8.79
N GLY A 162 1.58 -32.23 8.45
CA GLY A 162 1.96 -32.46 7.06
C GLY A 162 0.98 -33.38 6.33
N SER A 163 0.60 -33.00 5.10
CA SER A 163 -0.34 -33.72 4.23
C SER A 163 -1.72 -34.00 4.85
N ALA A 164 -2.09 -33.33 5.95
CA ALA A 164 -3.30 -33.67 6.71
C ALA A 164 -4.57 -33.67 5.84
N PHE A 165 -4.68 -32.80 4.84
CA PHE A 165 -5.79 -32.70 3.90
C PHE A 165 -5.34 -32.78 2.43
N SER A 166 -4.14 -33.32 2.17
CA SER A 166 -3.63 -33.49 0.82
C SER A 166 -4.56 -34.36 -0.02
N GLY A 167 -4.87 -33.96 -1.23
CA GLY A 167 -5.76 -34.68 -2.13
C GLY A 167 -7.26 -34.61 -1.79
N CYS A 168 -7.69 -33.75 -0.84
CA CYS A 168 -9.10 -33.49 -0.58
C CYS A 168 -9.69 -32.62 -1.71
N SER A 169 -9.81 -33.19 -2.90
CA SER A 169 -10.10 -32.44 -4.14
C SER A 169 -11.48 -31.76 -4.17
N SER A 170 -12.45 -32.25 -3.38
CA SER A 170 -13.79 -31.62 -3.27
C SER A 170 -13.88 -30.55 -2.16
N LEU A 171 -12.83 -30.34 -1.36
CA LEU A 171 -12.83 -29.37 -0.26
C LEU A 171 -12.96 -27.94 -0.79
N THR A 172 -14.10 -27.30 -0.54
CA THR A 172 -14.38 -25.96 -1.09
C THR A 172 -13.97 -24.81 -0.19
N SER A 173 -13.95 -25.06 1.12
CA SER A 173 -13.54 -24.10 2.14
C SER A 173 -13.09 -24.80 3.41
N ILE A 174 -12.20 -24.17 4.14
CA ILE A 174 -11.75 -24.63 5.46
C ILE A 174 -11.52 -23.41 6.37
N THR A 175 -11.90 -23.57 7.64
CA THR A 175 -11.61 -22.57 8.67
C THR A 175 -10.45 -23.09 9.54
N ILE A 176 -9.35 -22.37 9.50
CA ILE A 176 -8.17 -22.63 10.35
C ILE A 176 -8.36 -21.82 11.64
N PRO A 177 -8.39 -22.45 12.83
CA PRO A 177 -8.60 -21.74 14.08
C PRO A 177 -7.41 -20.89 14.50
N ASN A 178 -7.65 -19.88 15.32
CA ASN A 178 -6.63 -18.92 15.80
C ASN A 178 -5.54 -19.56 16.68
N SER A 179 -5.78 -20.77 17.16
CA SER A 179 -4.79 -21.58 17.92
C SER A 179 -3.65 -22.12 17.06
N VAL A 180 -3.87 -22.20 15.73
CA VAL A 180 -2.88 -22.77 14.81
C VAL A 180 -1.70 -21.81 14.63
N THR A 181 -0.50 -22.33 14.87
CA THR A 181 0.75 -21.59 14.72
C THR A 181 1.61 -22.03 13.53
N TRP A 182 1.28 -23.18 12.94
CA TRP A 182 2.02 -23.77 11.83
C TRP A 182 1.11 -24.54 10.89
N ILE A 183 1.31 -24.37 9.57
CA ILE A 183 0.70 -25.16 8.50
C ILE A 183 1.80 -26.02 7.90
N GLY A 184 1.65 -27.35 7.97
CA GLY A 184 2.65 -28.33 7.58
C GLY A 184 2.84 -28.46 6.07
N ASP A 185 3.90 -29.18 5.70
CA ASP A 185 4.21 -29.46 4.31
C ASP A 185 3.09 -30.28 3.66
N TRP A 186 2.71 -29.95 2.43
CA TRP A 186 1.66 -30.62 1.67
C TRP A 186 0.26 -30.54 2.31
N ALA A 187 0.04 -29.74 3.34
CA ALA A 187 -1.16 -29.80 4.18
C ALA A 187 -2.47 -29.74 3.39
N PHE A 188 -2.56 -28.94 2.34
CA PHE A 188 -3.70 -28.78 1.43
C PHE A 188 -3.33 -29.03 -0.03
N ASN A 189 -2.22 -29.74 -0.28
CA ASN A 189 -1.78 -30.05 -1.64
C ASN A 189 -2.90 -30.77 -2.42
N GLY A 190 -3.18 -30.31 -3.64
CA GLY A 190 -4.19 -30.93 -4.49
C GLY A 190 -5.64 -30.73 -4.04
N CYS A 191 -5.92 -29.77 -3.14
CA CYS A 191 -7.28 -29.36 -2.80
C CYS A 191 -7.85 -28.50 -3.95
N THR A 192 -8.10 -29.12 -5.11
CA THR A 192 -8.39 -28.43 -6.37
C THR A 192 -9.65 -27.57 -6.36
N SER A 193 -10.62 -27.86 -5.47
CA SER A 193 -11.86 -27.10 -5.32
C SER A 193 -11.80 -25.99 -4.28
N LEU A 194 -10.68 -25.84 -3.54
CA LEU A 194 -10.53 -24.87 -2.46
C LEU A 194 -10.51 -23.44 -3.04
N LYS A 195 -11.56 -22.66 -2.76
CA LYS A 195 -11.76 -21.30 -3.33
C LYS A 195 -11.13 -20.20 -2.51
N SER A 196 -11.13 -20.38 -1.20
CA SER A 196 -10.56 -19.40 -0.26
C SER A 196 -10.15 -20.07 1.04
N VAL A 197 -9.13 -19.55 1.67
CA VAL A 197 -8.70 -19.93 3.01
C VAL A 197 -8.26 -18.67 3.77
N THR A 198 -8.60 -18.60 5.05
CA THR A 198 -8.12 -17.54 5.93
C THR A 198 -7.04 -18.11 6.84
N ILE A 199 -5.83 -17.56 6.71
CA ILE A 199 -4.71 -17.92 7.58
C ILE A 199 -4.78 -17.00 8.81
N PRO A 200 -4.90 -17.57 10.02
CA PRO A 200 -5.02 -16.75 11.24
C PRO A 200 -3.71 -16.07 11.63
N ASN A 201 -3.81 -14.97 12.38
CA ASN A 201 -2.67 -14.17 12.83
C ASN A 201 -1.68 -14.90 13.78
N GLY A 202 -1.99 -16.13 14.20
CA GLY A 202 -1.10 -16.98 14.99
C GLY A 202 -0.07 -17.74 14.18
N VAL A 203 -0.33 -17.92 12.87
CA VAL A 203 0.54 -18.72 11.99
C VAL A 203 1.86 -18.01 11.74
N MET A 204 2.96 -18.69 12.04
CA MET A 204 4.33 -18.20 11.86
C MET A 204 5.00 -18.75 10.61
N SER A 205 4.60 -19.95 10.15
CA SER A 205 5.16 -20.59 8.94
C SER A 205 4.12 -21.37 8.15
N ILE A 206 4.32 -21.39 6.83
CA ILE A 206 3.60 -22.18 5.85
C ILE A 206 4.63 -23.12 5.23
N GLY A 207 4.36 -24.44 5.29
CA GLY A 207 5.27 -25.48 4.84
C GLY A 207 5.42 -25.56 3.32
N GLU A 208 6.33 -26.44 2.89
CA GLU A 208 6.56 -26.73 1.48
C GLU A 208 5.30 -27.37 0.86
N TYR A 209 4.98 -26.98 -0.38
CA TYR A 209 3.82 -27.50 -1.12
C TYR A 209 2.46 -27.33 -0.42
N ALA A 210 2.36 -26.51 0.62
CA ALA A 210 1.21 -26.49 1.51
C ALA A 210 -0.13 -26.26 0.80
N PHE A 211 -0.16 -25.45 -0.25
CA PHE A 211 -1.34 -25.15 -1.10
C PHE A 211 -1.08 -25.48 -2.57
N ARG A 212 -0.05 -26.29 -2.88
CA ARG A 212 0.23 -26.68 -4.26
C ARG A 212 -1.00 -27.27 -4.94
N GLY A 213 -1.26 -26.89 -6.18
CA GLY A 213 -2.38 -27.42 -6.96
C GLY A 213 -3.76 -27.04 -6.44
N CYS A 214 -3.89 -26.02 -5.61
CA CYS A 214 -5.18 -25.44 -5.21
C CYS A 214 -5.76 -24.62 -6.38
N LYS A 215 -6.16 -25.31 -7.46
CA LYS A 215 -6.51 -24.68 -8.77
C LYS A 215 -7.67 -23.70 -8.74
N SER A 216 -8.57 -23.81 -7.75
CA SER A 216 -9.70 -22.88 -7.59
C SER A 216 -9.43 -21.72 -6.63
N LEU A 217 -8.24 -21.64 -6.00
CA LEU A 217 -7.90 -20.60 -5.04
C LEU A 217 -7.70 -19.26 -5.76
N THR A 218 -8.63 -18.33 -5.56
CA THR A 218 -8.60 -17.03 -6.26
C THR A 218 -7.84 -15.94 -5.52
N SER A 219 -7.79 -16.05 -4.20
CA SER A 219 -7.08 -15.11 -3.34
C SER A 219 -6.76 -15.73 -1.98
N ILE A 220 -5.66 -15.31 -1.38
CA ILE A 220 -5.26 -15.69 -0.02
C ILE A 220 -4.60 -14.50 0.66
N THR A 221 -4.88 -14.31 1.95
CA THR A 221 -4.24 -13.29 2.78
C THR A 221 -3.24 -13.95 3.72
N ILE A 222 -1.98 -13.57 3.60
CA ILE A 222 -0.89 -14.04 4.46
C ILE A 222 -0.71 -13.00 5.58
N PRO A 223 -0.90 -13.37 6.86
CA PRO A 223 -0.76 -12.43 7.97
C PRO A 223 0.70 -12.04 8.23
N SER A 224 0.90 -10.89 8.86
CA SER A 224 2.23 -10.37 9.19
C SER A 224 3.03 -11.21 10.23
N SER A 225 2.40 -12.18 10.83
CA SER A 225 3.05 -13.16 11.72
C SER A 225 3.88 -14.20 10.95
N VAL A 226 3.54 -14.44 9.67
CA VAL A 226 4.26 -15.41 8.85
C VAL A 226 5.63 -14.87 8.48
N THR A 227 6.67 -15.59 8.86
CA THR A 227 8.07 -15.25 8.60
C THR A 227 8.72 -16.17 7.56
N CYS A 228 8.14 -17.35 7.32
CA CYS A 228 8.63 -18.34 6.36
C CYS A 228 7.48 -18.91 5.54
N ILE A 229 7.69 -18.99 4.23
CA ILE A 229 6.81 -19.68 3.28
C ILE A 229 7.72 -20.65 2.53
N GLY A 230 7.39 -21.94 2.58
CA GLY A 230 8.20 -23.01 2.00
C GLY A 230 8.17 -23.04 0.48
N ASP A 231 9.06 -23.84 -0.09
CA ASP A 231 9.16 -24.04 -1.53
C ASP A 231 7.85 -24.59 -2.10
N SER A 232 7.50 -24.15 -3.31
CA SER A 232 6.30 -24.61 -4.01
C SER A 232 4.98 -24.40 -3.24
N ALA A 233 4.94 -23.58 -2.21
CA ALA A 233 3.76 -23.49 -1.33
C ALA A 233 2.48 -23.08 -2.07
N PHE A 234 2.56 -22.35 -3.18
CA PHE A 234 1.43 -21.94 -4.04
C PHE A 234 1.63 -22.36 -5.50
N GLU A 235 2.54 -23.30 -5.79
CA GLU A 235 2.74 -23.86 -7.13
C GLU A 235 1.42 -24.38 -7.72
N ASP A 236 1.19 -24.17 -9.00
CA ASP A 236 -0.01 -24.62 -9.75
C ASP A 236 -1.35 -24.10 -9.16
N CYS A 237 -1.32 -22.93 -8.47
CA CYS A 237 -2.52 -22.20 -8.06
C CYS A 237 -3.06 -21.37 -9.25
N THR A 238 -3.55 -22.04 -10.29
CA THR A 238 -3.85 -21.45 -11.61
C THR A 238 -4.92 -20.37 -11.61
N SER A 239 -5.81 -20.31 -10.59
CA SER A 239 -6.82 -19.25 -10.45
C SER A 239 -6.40 -18.08 -9.55
N LEU A 240 -5.21 -18.12 -8.94
CA LEU A 240 -4.74 -17.06 -8.03
C LEU A 240 -4.44 -15.79 -8.81
N THR A 241 -5.22 -14.73 -8.58
CA THR A 241 -5.10 -13.47 -9.33
C THR A 241 -4.18 -12.43 -8.69
N SER A 242 -4.08 -12.46 -7.38
CA SER A 242 -3.22 -11.55 -6.61
C SER A 242 -2.90 -12.11 -5.23
N ILE A 243 -1.72 -11.77 -4.71
CA ILE A 243 -1.28 -12.11 -3.37
C ILE A 243 -0.38 -10.99 -2.83
N THR A 244 -0.41 -10.78 -1.51
CA THR A 244 0.49 -9.84 -0.83
C THR A 244 1.41 -10.60 0.10
N ILE A 245 2.72 -10.46 -0.10
CA ILE A 245 3.75 -11.02 0.76
C ILE A 245 3.96 -10.06 1.94
N PRO A 246 3.88 -10.51 3.18
CA PRO A 246 4.09 -9.65 4.35
C PRO A 246 5.56 -9.26 4.51
N SER A 247 5.82 -8.10 5.14
CA SER A 247 7.17 -7.59 5.38
C SER A 247 8.01 -8.39 6.37
N SER A 248 7.45 -9.41 6.97
CA SER A 248 8.14 -10.39 7.82
C SER A 248 8.88 -11.46 7.00
N VAL A 249 8.52 -11.64 5.72
CA VAL A 249 9.18 -12.59 4.82
C VAL A 249 10.40 -11.94 4.19
N THR A 250 11.54 -12.66 4.17
CA THR A 250 12.84 -12.14 3.71
C THR A 250 13.34 -12.73 2.39
N SER A 251 12.69 -13.79 1.89
CA SER A 251 13.00 -14.42 0.59
C SER A 251 11.72 -14.88 -0.10
N ILE A 252 11.71 -14.87 -1.42
CA ILE A 252 10.74 -15.61 -2.22
C ILE A 252 11.35 -16.99 -2.46
N ALA A 253 10.70 -18.03 -1.92
CA ALA A 253 11.19 -19.41 -1.97
C ALA A 253 11.18 -19.98 -3.40
N ALA A 254 11.86 -21.09 -3.61
CA ALA A 254 11.87 -21.76 -4.92
C ALA A 254 10.46 -22.22 -5.30
N ARG A 255 10.11 -22.04 -6.58
CA ARG A 255 8.82 -22.47 -7.15
C ARG A 255 7.58 -21.93 -6.44
N LEU A 256 7.74 -20.87 -5.63
CA LEU A 256 6.66 -20.40 -4.73
C LEU A 256 5.37 -20.13 -5.47
N PHE A 257 5.43 -19.58 -6.69
CA PHE A 257 4.30 -19.26 -7.55
C PHE A 257 4.45 -19.86 -8.95
N GLU A 258 5.21 -20.95 -9.08
CA GLU A 258 5.33 -21.67 -10.35
C GLU A 258 3.93 -22.03 -10.88
N ASP A 259 3.69 -21.75 -12.18
CA ASP A 259 2.43 -22.00 -12.90
C ASP A 259 1.18 -21.34 -12.29
N CYS A 260 1.35 -20.23 -11.56
CA CYS A 260 0.24 -19.35 -11.17
C CYS A 260 -0.23 -18.52 -12.40
N THR A 261 -0.82 -19.19 -13.39
CA THR A 261 -1.11 -18.61 -14.71
C THR A 261 -2.04 -17.41 -14.73
N SER A 262 -2.91 -17.24 -13.71
CA SER A 262 -3.81 -16.09 -13.56
C SER A 262 -3.23 -14.93 -12.74
N LEU A 263 -2.03 -15.07 -12.18
CA LEU A 263 -1.42 -14.05 -11.32
C LEU A 263 -1.01 -12.83 -12.15
N THR A 264 -1.74 -11.72 -11.97
CA THR A 264 -1.51 -10.49 -12.75
C THR A 264 -0.57 -9.51 -12.07
N SER A 265 -0.48 -9.55 -10.76
CA SER A 265 0.37 -8.65 -9.96
C SER A 265 0.70 -9.24 -8.59
N ILE A 266 1.88 -8.90 -8.09
CA ILE A 266 2.33 -9.20 -6.74
C ILE A 266 3.07 -8.01 -6.16
N THR A 267 2.96 -7.79 -4.86
CA THR A 267 3.78 -6.82 -4.13
C THR A 267 4.86 -7.57 -3.36
N ILE A 268 6.11 -7.41 -3.79
CA ILE A 268 7.29 -7.93 -3.09
C ILE A 268 7.75 -6.86 -2.08
N PRO A 269 7.80 -7.15 -0.79
CA PRO A 269 8.20 -6.17 0.23
C PRO A 269 9.72 -5.90 0.21
N ASN A 270 10.12 -4.74 0.75
CA ASN A 270 11.54 -4.36 0.85
C ASN A 270 12.37 -5.22 1.83
N SER A 271 11.76 -6.18 2.51
CA SER A 271 12.45 -7.18 3.33
C SER A 271 13.06 -8.30 2.51
N VAL A 272 12.54 -8.53 1.29
CA VAL A 272 12.99 -9.63 0.42
C VAL A 272 14.36 -9.31 -0.16
N THR A 273 15.30 -10.27 0.00
CA THR A 273 16.69 -10.15 -0.46
C THR A 273 17.04 -11.07 -1.63
N SER A 274 16.23 -12.12 -1.86
CA SER A 274 16.43 -13.07 -2.98
C SER A 274 15.09 -13.52 -3.58
N ILE A 275 15.13 -13.88 -4.86
CA ILE A 275 14.05 -14.51 -5.60
C ILE A 275 14.61 -15.85 -6.06
N GLY A 276 14.08 -16.96 -5.52
CA GLY A 276 14.57 -18.31 -5.72
C GLY A 276 14.25 -18.90 -7.10
N ASP A 277 14.76 -20.11 -7.32
CA ASP A 277 14.60 -20.84 -8.58
C ASP A 277 13.13 -21.06 -8.93
N ASP A 278 12.77 -20.91 -10.20
CA ASP A 278 11.40 -21.11 -10.72
C ASP A 278 10.31 -20.27 -10.00
N ALA A 279 10.67 -19.29 -9.19
CA ALA A 279 9.74 -18.63 -8.25
C ALA A 279 8.46 -18.09 -8.89
N PHE A 280 8.51 -17.63 -10.12
CA PHE A 280 7.39 -17.12 -10.94
C PHE A 280 7.35 -17.75 -12.33
N ARG A 281 7.99 -18.92 -12.50
CA ARG A 281 7.96 -19.65 -13.77
C ARG A 281 6.51 -19.91 -14.19
N GLY A 282 6.20 -19.72 -15.47
CA GLY A 282 4.87 -19.96 -16.00
C GLY A 282 3.78 -18.99 -15.54
N CYS A 283 4.12 -17.88 -14.88
CA CYS A 283 3.16 -16.83 -14.53
C CYS A 283 2.77 -16.01 -15.78
N THR A 284 2.02 -16.64 -16.69
CA THR A 284 1.73 -16.12 -18.04
C THR A 284 0.92 -14.83 -18.07
N SER A 285 0.19 -14.49 -17.01
CA SER A 285 -0.60 -13.26 -16.91
C SER A 285 0.15 -12.05 -16.33
N PHE A 286 1.41 -12.19 -15.89
CA PHE A 286 2.19 -11.04 -15.43
C PHE A 286 2.48 -10.06 -16.55
N THR A 287 2.02 -8.81 -16.43
CA THR A 287 2.33 -7.75 -17.38
C THR A 287 3.50 -6.86 -16.94
N SER A 288 3.69 -6.74 -15.65
CA SER A 288 4.82 -6.01 -15.04
C SER A 288 5.00 -6.42 -13.57
N ILE A 289 6.24 -6.38 -13.10
CA ILE A 289 6.59 -6.63 -11.69
C ILE A 289 7.63 -5.61 -11.23
N THR A 290 7.56 -5.23 -9.95
CA THR A 290 8.57 -4.36 -9.33
C THR A 290 9.41 -5.16 -8.36
N ILE A 291 10.70 -5.32 -8.68
CA ILE A 291 11.68 -5.94 -7.80
C ILE A 291 12.23 -4.86 -6.86
N PRO A 292 12.17 -5.05 -5.53
CA PRO A 292 12.69 -4.06 -4.58
C PRO A 292 14.23 -3.98 -4.58
N ASN A 293 14.76 -2.83 -4.18
CA ASN A 293 16.20 -2.59 -4.13
C ASN A 293 16.96 -3.41 -3.04
N SER A 294 16.27 -4.22 -2.29
CA SER A 294 16.83 -5.17 -1.33
C SER A 294 17.26 -6.49 -1.98
N VAL A 295 16.69 -6.81 -3.15
CA VAL A 295 17.00 -8.05 -3.87
C VAL A 295 18.41 -7.98 -4.46
N THR A 296 19.23 -8.98 -4.17
CA THR A 296 20.61 -9.09 -4.61
C THR A 296 20.84 -10.17 -5.68
N SER A 297 19.96 -11.18 -5.76
CA SER A 297 19.98 -12.23 -6.77
C SER A 297 18.61 -12.47 -7.38
N ILE A 298 18.60 -12.89 -8.63
CA ILE A 298 17.48 -13.46 -9.38
C ILE A 298 17.99 -14.80 -9.86
N ASP A 299 17.46 -15.87 -9.24
CA ASP A 299 17.99 -17.21 -9.39
C ASP A 299 17.46 -17.89 -10.68
N ASP A 300 17.75 -19.17 -10.88
CA ASP A 300 17.50 -19.87 -12.13
C ASP A 300 16.00 -19.96 -12.43
N TRP A 301 15.61 -19.78 -13.70
CA TRP A 301 14.23 -19.82 -14.22
C TRP A 301 13.23 -18.91 -13.49
N ALA A 302 13.66 -18.00 -12.64
CA ALA A 302 12.79 -17.25 -11.74
C ALA A 302 11.56 -16.59 -12.40
N PHE A 303 11.67 -16.16 -13.66
CA PHE A 303 10.57 -15.57 -14.47
C PHE A 303 10.42 -16.27 -15.83
N SER A 304 10.94 -17.50 -15.97
CA SER A 304 10.81 -18.26 -17.22
C SER A 304 9.33 -18.44 -17.59
N GLY A 305 8.98 -18.30 -18.86
CA GLY A 305 7.61 -18.46 -19.33
C GLY A 305 6.63 -17.37 -18.93
N CYS A 306 7.07 -16.23 -18.38
CA CYS A 306 6.22 -15.06 -18.12
C CYS A 306 5.87 -14.34 -19.44
N THR A 307 5.06 -14.99 -20.28
CA THR A 307 4.83 -14.59 -21.69
C THR A 307 4.18 -13.22 -21.87
N SER A 308 3.42 -12.72 -20.90
CA SER A 308 2.78 -11.37 -20.94
C SER A 308 3.67 -10.26 -20.37
N LEU A 309 4.87 -10.56 -19.84
CA LEU A 309 5.75 -9.57 -19.21
C LEU A 309 6.31 -8.62 -20.25
N THR A 310 5.84 -7.36 -20.29
CA THR A 310 6.25 -6.37 -21.28
C THR A 310 7.49 -5.56 -20.87
N SER A 311 7.71 -5.41 -19.57
CA SER A 311 8.86 -4.68 -19.02
C SER A 311 9.12 -5.08 -17.56
N ILE A 312 10.40 -5.12 -17.19
CA ILE A 312 10.87 -5.33 -15.83
C ILE A 312 12.03 -4.41 -15.54
N THR A 313 12.16 -3.95 -14.30
CA THR A 313 13.31 -3.17 -13.84
C THR A 313 14.12 -4.01 -12.88
N ILE A 314 15.34 -4.36 -13.24
CA ILE A 314 16.32 -5.01 -12.37
C ILE A 314 16.97 -3.92 -11.52
N PRO A 315 16.93 -4.01 -10.18
CA PRO A 315 17.50 -2.99 -9.30
C PRO A 315 19.05 -3.01 -9.31
N ASP A 316 19.66 -1.87 -8.96
CA ASP A 316 21.12 -1.74 -8.86
C ASP A 316 21.76 -2.57 -7.71
N SER A 317 20.99 -3.31 -6.95
CA SER A 317 21.45 -4.27 -5.95
C SER A 317 21.77 -5.65 -6.51
N VAL A 318 21.18 -5.99 -7.66
CA VAL A 318 21.36 -7.31 -8.31
C VAL A 318 22.74 -7.37 -8.95
N THR A 319 23.48 -8.44 -8.63
CA THR A 319 24.84 -8.69 -9.14
C THR A 319 24.90 -9.83 -10.13
N GLU A 320 23.89 -10.71 -10.14
CA GLU A 320 23.82 -11.89 -10.98
C GLU A 320 22.39 -12.14 -11.46
N ILE A 321 22.25 -12.65 -12.69
CA ILE A 321 21.03 -13.18 -13.29
C ILE A 321 21.29 -14.64 -13.60
N GLY A 322 20.47 -15.53 -13.05
CA GLY A 322 20.59 -16.97 -13.13
C GLY A 322 20.34 -17.55 -14.53
N TYR A 323 20.48 -18.85 -14.64
CA TYR A 323 20.19 -19.66 -15.82
C TYR A 323 18.72 -19.50 -16.21
N SER A 324 18.46 -19.22 -17.51
CA SER A 324 17.09 -19.10 -18.07
C SER A 324 16.14 -18.20 -17.27
N ALA A 325 16.64 -17.26 -16.49
CA ALA A 325 15.83 -16.49 -15.54
C ALA A 325 14.64 -15.74 -16.17
N PHE A 326 14.72 -15.35 -17.44
CA PHE A 326 13.68 -14.69 -18.24
C PHE A 326 13.39 -15.43 -19.55
N GLU A 327 13.73 -16.71 -19.63
CA GLU A 327 13.48 -17.53 -20.81
C GLU A 327 12.00 -17.50 -21.20
N GLY A 328 11.68 -17.40 -22.49
CA GLY A 328 10.30 -17.41 -22.97
C GLY A 328 9.46 -16.20 -22.58
N CYS A 329 10.04 -15.11 -22.08
CA CYS A 329 9.34 -13.84 -21.87
C CYS A 329 9.04 -13.16 -23.22
N THR A 330 8.17 -13.76 -24.02
CA THR A 330 7.95 -13.40 -25.43
C THR A 330 7.48 -11.97 -25.66
N SER A 331 6.78 -11.36 -24.70
CA SER A 331 6.30 -9.97 -24.78
C SER A 331 7.30 -8.93 -24.27
N LEU A 332 8.48 -9.33 -23.77
CA LEU A 332 9.47 -8.41 -23.20
C LEU A 332 10.11 -7.56 -24.28
N THR A 333 9.74 -6.28 -24.36
CA THR A 333 10.22 -5.37 -25.40
C THR A 333 11.49 -4.61 -25.04
N SER A 334 11.78 -4.48 -23.77
CA SER A 334 12.97 -3.77 -23.27
C SER A 334 13.31 -4.17 -21.84
N ILE A 335 14.60 -4.25 -21.56
CA ILE A 335 15.14 -4.44 -20.22
C ILE A 335 16.36 -3.56 -20.02
N THR A 336 16.58 -3.08 -18.80
CA THR A 336 17.78 -2.34 -18.43
C THR A 336 18.65 -3.21 -17.56
N ILE A 337 19.84 -3.52 -18.02
CA ILE A 337 20.86 -4.22 -17.24
C ILE A 337 21.53 -3.21 -16.30
N PRO A 338 21.52 -3.40 -14.98
CA PRO A 338 22.12 -2.47 -14.03
C PRO A 338 23.65 -2.50 -14.07
N ASN A 339 24.28 -1.39 -13.66
CA ASN A 339 25.75 -1.30 -13.61
C ASN A 339 26.38 -2.11 -12.45
N SER A 340 25.62 -2.74 -11.63
CA SER A 340 26.05 -3.68 -10.58
C SER A 340 26.21 -5.10 -11.09
N LEU A 341 25.56 -5.44 -12.21
CA LEU A 341 25.53 -6.80 -12.72
C LEU A 341 26.93 -7.20 -13.22
N THR A 342 27.39 -8.39 -12.80
CA THR A 342 28.69 -8.96 -13.17
C THR A 342 28.58 -10.19 -14.04
N SER A 343 27.51 -10.99 -13.92
CA SER A 343 27.30 -12.22 -14.68
C SER A 343 25.87 -12.35 -15.18
N ILE A 344 25.71 -13.00 -16.33
CA ILE A 344 24.44 -13.33 -16.97
C ILE A 344 24.50 -14.80 -17.38
N GLY A 345 23.59 -15.58 -16.82
CA GLY A 345 23.54 -17.05 -16.98
C GLY A 345 23.16 -17.47 -18.39
N TYR A 346 23.37 -18.75 -18.66
CA TYR A 346 23.01 -19.41 -19.91
C TYR A 346 21.50 -19.27 -20.18
N GLY A 347 21.13 -18.94 -21.41
CA GLY A 347 19.74 -18.83 -21.81
C GLY A 347 18.93 -17.74 -21.08
N ALA A 348 19.56 -16.88 -20.29
CA ALA A 348 18.86 -15.97 -19.37
C ALA A 348 17.71 -15.16 -20.01
N PHE A 349 17.78 -14.84 -21.30
CA PHE A 349 16.75 -14.16 -22.10
C PHE A 349 16.45 -14.92 -23.41
N GLU A 350 16.69 -16.22 -23.45
CA GLU A 350 16.32 -17.05 -24.61
C GLU A 350 14.80 -17.00 -24.81
N GLY A 351 14.31 -16.96 -26.03
CA GLY A 351 12.88 -16.88 -26.32
C GLY A 351 12.23 -15.52 -26.05
N CYS A 352 12.98 -14.48 -25.66
CA CYS A 352 12.47 -13.11 -25.55
C CYS A 352 12.32 -12.49 -26.95
N THR A 353 11.40 -13.01 -27.77
CA THR A 353 11.30 -12.71 -29.21
C THR A 353 10.93 -11.26 -29.52
N SER A 354 10.28 -10.54 -28.60
CA SER A 354 9.99 -9.10 -28.71
C SER A 354 11.18 -8.20 -28.36
N LEU A 355 12.24 -8.74 -27.75
CA LEU A 355 13.44 -8.00 -27.38
C LEU A 355 14.36 -7.89 -28.59
N THR A 356 14.36 -6.76 -29.29
CA THR A 356 15.13 -6.55 -30.52
C THR A 356 16.56 -6.01 -30.30
N SER A 357 16.87 -5.61 -29.07
CA SER A 357 18.20 -5.11 -28.73
C SER A 357 18.42 -5.09 -27.22
N ILE A 358 19.70 -5.14 -26.82
CA ILE A 358 20.17 -5.06 -25.45
C ILE A 358 21.35 -4.12 -25.30
N THR A 359 21.44 -3.39 -24.18
CA THR A 359 22.62 -2.65 -23.78
C THR A 359 23.30 -3.37 -22.62
N ILE A 360 24.52 -3.80 -22.82
CA ILE A 360 25.33 -4.52 -21.83
C ILE A 360 26.35 -3.54 -21.23
N PRO A 361 26.30 -3.25 -19.95
CA PRO A 361 27.23 -2.36 -19.28
C PRO A 361 28.62 -2.99 -19.16
N ASN A 362 29.63 -2.16 -18.95
CA ASN A 362 31.02 -2.62 -18.80
C ASN A 362 31.30 -3.34 -17.46
N SER A 363 30.34 -3.37 -16.55
CA SER A 363 30.40 -4.14 -15.30
C SER A 363 30.27 -5.64 -15.55
N VAL A 364 29.58 -6.04 -16.63
CA VAL A 364 29.36 -7.45 -16.93
C VAL A 364 30.65 -8.06 -17.43
N THR A 365 31.17 -9.06 -16.72
CA THR A 365 32.42 -9.77 -16.99
C THR A 365 32.21 -11.15 -17.60
N SER A 366 31.00 -11.77 -17.39
CA SER A 366 30.62 -13.07 -17.96
C SER A 366 29.23 -12.99 -18.58
N ILE A 367 29.06 -13.60 -19.74
CA ILE A 367 27.79 -13.84 -20.42
C ILE A 367 27.87 -15.25 -21.01
N ASP A 368 26.99 -16.13 -20.57
CA ASP A 368 26.96 -17.50 -20.98
C ASP A 368 26.24 -17.70 -22.32
N GLY A 369 26.25 -18.93 -22.83
CA GLY A 369 25.65 -19.25 -24.13
C GLY A 369 24.14 -18.92 -24.15
N TYR A 370 23.65 -18.56 -25.35
CA TYR A 370 22.26 -18.28 -25.64
C TYR A 370 21.58 -17.18 -24.74
N ALA A 371 22.36 -16.48 -23.94
CA ALA A 371 21.86 -15.48 -23.01
C ALA A 371 20.96 -14.43 -23.64
N PHE A 372 21.24 -14.02 -24.89
CA PHE A 372 20.44 -13.02 -25.62
C PHE A 372 20.34 -13.34 -27.11
N GLY A 373 19.20 -12.94 -27.71
CA GLY A 373 19.04 -12.92 -29.15
C GLY A 373 18.78 -14.29 -29.78
N TYR A 374 18.41 -15.26 -28.97
CA TYR A 374 18.07 -16.60 -29.41
C TYR A 374 16.64 -16.96 -29.01
N TYR A 375 16.04 -17.90 -29.72
CA TYR A 375 14.83 -18.62 -29.35
C TYR A 375 14.95 -20.08 -29.77
N TYR A 376 14.32 -20.96 -29.01
CA TYR A 376 14.24 -22.40 -29.34
C TYR A 376 13.15 -22.62 -30.37
N ASP A 377 13.49 -23.34 -31.46
CA ASP A 377 12.54 -23.74 -32.51
C ASP A 377 12.15 -25.22 -32.30
N GLU A 378 10.87 -25.44 -32.00
CA GLU A 378 10.35 -26.77 -31.72
C GLU A 378 10.25 -27.64 -32.98
N GLU A 379 10.25 -27.06 -34.21
CA GLU A 379 10.12 -27.83 -35.44
C GLU A 379 11.42 -28.55 -35.81
N ASP A 380 12.56 -27.93 -35.59
CA ASP A 380 13.88 -28.54 -35.88
C ASP A 380 14.74 -28.79 -34.64
N TYR A 381 14.20 -28.60 -33.45
CA TYR A 381 14.85 -28.84 -32.17
C TYR A 381 16.17 -28.08 -32.01
N SER A 382 16.26 -26.85 -32.48
CA SER A 382 17.46 -26.04 -32.43
C SER A 382 17.21 -24.62 -31.93
N SER A 383 18.23 -24.01 -31.32
CA SER A 383 18.18 -22.57 -30.99
C SER A 383 18.52 -21.73 -32.22
N LYS A 384 17.60 -20.85 -32.60
CA LYS A 384 17.73 -19.92 -33.74
C LYS A 384 17.94 -18.49 -33.25
N LYS A 385 18.57 -17.67 -34.06
CA LYS A 385 18.78 -16.25 -33.77
C LYS A 385 17.51 -15.45 -34.07
N ILE A 386 17.24 -14.45 -33.21
CA ILE A 386 16.20 -13.44 -33.44
C ILE A 386 16.77 -12.50 -34.55
N ASP A 387 15.98 -12.30 -35.61
CA ASP A 387 16.36 -11.48 -36.76
C ASP A 387 16.64 -10.03 -36.32
N ASN A 388 17.76 -9.48 -36.87
CA ASN A 388 18.18 -8.11 -36.64
C ASN A 388 18.37 -7.74 -35.14
N PHE A 389 18.60 -8.73 -34.27
CA PHE A 389 18.92 -8.47 -32.85
C PHE A 389 20.24 -7.70 -32.76
N LYS A 390 20.27 -6.65 -31.93
CA LYS A 390 21.40 -5.74 -31.84
C LYS A 390 21.95 -5.59 -30.42
N ILE A 391 23.25 -5.72 -30.23
CA ILE A 391 23.93 -5.58 -28.96
C ILE A 391 24.64 -4.22 -28.89
N TYR A 392 24.39 -3.46 -27.84
CA TYR A 392 25.13 -2.24 -27.52
C TYR A 392 26.04 -2.53 -26.32
N CYS A 393 27.36 -2.35 -26.52
CA CYS A 393 28.37 -2.74 -25.54
C CYS A 393 29.56 -1.79 -25.58
N TYR A 394 30.58 -2.06 -24.82
CA TYR A 394 31.83 -1.29 -24.76
C TYR A 394 32.97 -2.11 -25.30
N SER A 395 34.01 -1.44 -25.88
CA SER A 395 35.16 -2.14 -26.45
C SER A 395 35.94 -2.93 -25.38
N GLY A 396 36.35 -4.15 -25.73
CA GLY A 396 37.11 -5.05 -24.85
C GLY A 396 36.30 -5.72 -23.73
N THR A 397 34.94 -5.58 -23.70
CA THR A 397 34.09 -6.15 -22.67
C THR A 397 33.50 -7.53 -23.06
N ALA A 398 32.92 -8.23 -22.08
CA ALA A 398 32.21 -9.48 -22.33
C ALA A 398 31.05 -9.29 -23.33
N GLY A 399 30.38 -8.13 -23.33
CA GLY A 399 29.33 -7.81 -24.31
C GLY A 399 29.82 -7.75 -25.73
N GLU A 400 31.01 -7.18 -26.01
CA GLU A 400 31.63 -7.21 -27.33
C GLU A 400 32.05 -8.63 -27.73
N LYS A 401 32.64 -9.37 -26.78
CA LYS A 401 33.06 -10.75 -27.02
C LYS A 401 31.82 -11.62 -27.36
N TYR A 402 30.76 -11.55 -26.57
CA TYR A 402 29.52 -12.28 -26.82
C TYR A 402 28.91 -11.97 -28.19
N ALA A 403 28.86 -10.69 -28.57
CA ALA A 403 28.35 -10.28 -29.88
C ALA A 403 29.18 -10.86 -31.05
N LYS A 404 30.49 -10.86 -30.92
CA LYS A 404 31.41 -11.40 -31.95
C LYS A 404 31.33 -12.92 -32.05
N ASP A 405 31.44 -13.61 -30.93
CA ASP A 405 31.42 -15.07 -30.86
C ASP A 405 30.14 -15.65 -31.44
N ASN A 406 29.04 -14.95 -31.22
CA ASN A 406 27.70 -15.36 -31.66
C ASN A 406 27.31 -14.68 -33.02
N GLY A 407 28.13 -13.84 -33.61
CA GLY A 407 27.86 -13.19 -34.92
C GLY A 407 26.62 -12.30 -34.91
N PHE A 408 26.38 -11.54 -33.83
CA PHE A 408 25.36 -10.51 -33.75
C PHE A 408 25.85 -9.15 -34.22
N ASP A 409 24.96 -8.36 -34.77
CA ASP A 409 25.21 -6.95 -35.00
C ASP A 409 25.45 -6.23 -33.66
N TYR A 410 26.53 -5.44 -33.55
CA TYR A 410 26.83 -4.69 -32.34
C TYR A 410 27.28 -3.27 -32.57
N VAL A 411 27.16 -2.44 -31.54
CA VAL A 411 27.59 -1.05 -31.51
C VAL A 411 28.45 -0.80 -30.27
N LEU A 412 29.68 -0.32 -30.50
CA LEU A 412 30.59 0.05 -29.42
C LEU A 412 30.25 1.45 -28.91
N LEU A 413 29.73 1.53 -27.69
CA LEU A 413 29.24 2.76 -27.06
C LEU A 413 30.37 3.77 -26.78
N ASP A 414 31.58 3.29 -26.48
CA ASP A 414 32.77 4.09 -26.24
C ASP A 414 33.44 4.63 -27.54
N LYS A 415 33.09 4.07 -28.70
CA LYS A 415 33.53 4.57 -30.03
C LYS A 415 32.52 5.56 -30.63
N LEU A 416 31.36 5.74 -30.01
CA LEU A 416 30.40 6.72 -30.48
C LEU A 416 30.83 8.14 -30.08
N PRO A 417 30.52 9.18 -30.90
CA PRO A 417 30.82 10.56 -30.56
C PRO A 417 30.20 10.91 -29.21
N THR A 418 31.00 11.25 -28.21
CA THR A 418 30.52 11.67 -26.89
C THR A 418 29.73 12.96 -26.98
N LEU A 419 28.50 12.95 -26.56
CA LEU A 419 27.73 14.17 -26.40
C LEU A 419 28.30 15.01 -25.26
N ALA A 420 28.62 16.25 -25.54
CA ALA A 420 29.11 17.18 -24.53
C ALA A 420 28.09 17.27 -23.37
N LYS A 421 28.60 17.37 -22.13
CA LYS A 421 27.82 17.61 -20.94
C LYS A 421 26.94 18.85 -21.12
N ILE A 422 25.68 18.77 -20.66
CA ILE A 422 24.79 19.94 -20.66
C ILE A 422 25.32 20.99 -19.70
N THR A 423 25.52 22.20 -20.23
CA THR A 423 25.93 23.40 -19.48
C THR A 423 24.76 24.39 -19.34
N GLY A 424 24.94 25.41 -18.49
CA GLY A 424 23.97 26.49 -18.30
C GLY A 424 22.62 26.04 -17.75
N ALA A 425 22.53 24.83 -17.19
CA ALA A 425 21.31 24.38 -16.53
C ALA A 425 21.01 25.26 -15.31
N LYS A 426 19.86 25.93 -15.33
CA LYS A 426 19.44 26.89 -14.30
C LYS A 426 17.93 26.99 -14.20
N LEU A 427 17.48 27.55 -13.09
CA LEU A 427 16.07 27.90 -12.94
C LEU A 427 15.69 29.01 -13.95
N GLY A 428 14.73 28.73 -14.81
CA GLY A 428 14.17 29.68 -15.79
C GLY A 428 12.88 30.37 -15.33
N GLY A 429 12.22 29.83 -14.32
CA GLY A 429 10.99 30.41 -13.76
C GLY A 429 10.35 29.56 -12.69
N ARG A 430 9.50 30.17 -11.88
CA ARG A 430 8.80 29.47 -10.77
C ARG A 430 7.37 29.97 -10.62
N ALA A 431 6.49 29.03 -10.22
CA ALA A 431 5.14 29.27 -9.78
C ALA A 431 4.89 28.57 -8.44
N ALA A 432 3.68 28.62 -7.93
CA ALA A 432 3.35 27.87 -6.71
C ALA A 432 3.29 26.35 -6.95
N ASP A 433 2.96 25.95 -8.15
CA ASP A 433 2.74 24.57 -8.58
C ASP A 433 3.67 24.10 -9.70
N ALA A 434 4.65 24.92 -10.09
CA ALA A 434 5.53 24.59 -11.21
C ALA A 434 6.91 25.26 -11.12
N LEU A 435 7.90 24.58 -11.71
CA LEU A 435 9.24 25.10 -11.96
C LEU A 435 9.58 24.95 -13.44
N ARG A 436 10.29 25.91 -13.98
CA ARG A 436 10.85 25.84 -15.33
C ARG A 436 12.38 25.82 -15.25
N ILE A 437 12.99 24.84 -15.92
CA ILE A 437 14.42 24.66 -16.01
C ILE A 437 14.85 25.02 -17.44
N ASN A 438 15.89 25.80 -17.57
CA ASN A 438 16.50 26.17 -18.85
C ASN A 438 17.96 25.65 -18.88
N TRP A 439 18.49 25.40 -20.08
CA TRP A 439 19.89 24.99 -20.29
C TRP A 439 20.42 25.50 -21.63
N THR A 440 21.72 25.37 -21.83
CA THR A 440 22.37 25.73 -23.09
C THR A 440 22.15 24.64 -24.13
N LYS A 441 21.82 25.01 -25.38
CA LYS A 441 21.66 24.08 -26.49
C LYS A 441 22.92 23.26 -26.71
N ASN A 442 22.76 21.94 -26.89
CA ASN A 442 23.79 21.05 -27.37
C ASN A 442 23.60 20.80 -28.88
N ALA A 443 24.49 21.29 -29.69
CA ALA A 443 24.35 21.25 -31.16
C ALA A 443 24.37 19.82 -31.72
N SER A 444 25.04 18.89 -31.05
CA SER A 444 25.17 17.49 -31.48
C SER A 444 24.05 16.58 -31.02
N ALA A 445 23.12 17.08 -30.16
CA ALA A 445 22.04 16.30 -29.64
C ALA A 445 20.83 16.29 -30.57
N ASP A 446 20.03 15.26 -30.52
CA ASP A 446 18.70 15.21 -31.12
C ASP A 446 17.64 15.76 -30.13
N GLY A 447 17.92 15.66 -28.83
CA GLY A 447 17.03 16.14 -27.79
C GLY A 447 17.60 16.00 -26.38
N TYR A 448 16.70 16.07 -25.39
CA TYR A 448 17.09 16.10 -23.97
C TYR A 448 16.19 15.22 -23.11
N ILE A 449 16.79 14.65 -22.08
CA ILE A 449 16.10 14.00 -20.96
C ILE A 449 16.21 14.89 -19.75
N VAL A 450 15.07 15.18 -19.11
CA VAL A 450 14.99 15.91 -17.85
C VAL A 450 14.56 14.94 -16.76
N GLU A 451 15.32 14.93 -15.70
CA GLU A 451 15.03 14.12 -14.51
C GLU A 451 14.82 14.99 -13.29
N MET A 452 13.97 14.52 -12.39
CA MET A 452 13.71 15.12 -11.08
C MET A 452 13.93 14.09 -9.98
N TYR A 453 14.56 14.51 -8.88
CA TYR A 453 14.81 13.64 -7.73
C TYR A 453 13.53 13.46 -6.91
N GLN A 454 13.04 12.23 -6.81
CA GLN A 454 11.81 11.85 -6.09
C GLN A 454 12.00 10.48 -5.43
N GLY A 455 11.49 10.31 -4.21
CA GLY A 455 11.50 9.03 -3.50
C GLY A 455 12.90 8.38 -3.46
N ASN A 456 13.93 9.19 -3.14
CA ASN A 456 15.33 8.79 -3.08
C ASN A 456 15.99 8.35 -4.40
N LYS A 457 15.35 8.61 -5.54
CA LYS A 457 15.91 8.30 -6.88
C LYS A 457 15.65 9.42 -7.89
N TRP A 458 16.45 9.42 -8.98
CA TRP A 458 16.22 10.27 -10.14
C TRP A 458 15.17 9.62 -11.05
N ALA A 459 14.10 10.31 -11.32
CA ALA A 459 13.04 9.86 -12.22
C ALA A 459 12.95 10.78 -13.44
N ARG A 460 12.78 10.21 -14.61
CA ARG A 460 12.53 10.97 -15.83
C ARG A 460 11.17 11.65 -15.78
N VAL A 461 11.18 12.97 -15.88
CA VAL A 461 9.96 13.81 -15.90
C VAL A 461 9.73 14.44 -17.27
N GLY A 462 10.70 14.37 -18.19
CA GLY A 462 10.54 14.86 -19.55
C GLY A 462 11.51 14.26 -20.55
N LYS A 463 10.98 13.98 -21.77
CA LYS A 463 11.77 13.72 -22.96
C LYS A 463 11.45 14.79 -24.01
N ILE A 464 12.44 15.50 -24.49
CA ILE A 464 12.33 16.57 -25.48
C ILE A 464 13.02 16.09 -26.75
N THR A 465 12.27 15.96 -27.83
CA THR A 465 12.71 15.37 -29.09
C THR A 465 13.28 16.36 -30.11
N ASN A 466 13.34 17.63 -29.74
CA ASN A 466 13.89 18.69 -30.55
C ASN A 466 14.98 19.44 -29.76
N ASN A 467 16.22 19.44 -30.24
CA ASN A 467 17.36 20.06 -29.56
C ASN A 467 17.30 21.62 -29.52
N ASN A 468 16.39 22.24 -30.27
CA ASN A 468 16.14 23.68 -30.16
C ASN A 468 15.33 24.05 -28.92
N THR A 469 14.60 23.11 -28.35
CA THR A 469 13.85 23.29 -27.11
C THR A 469 14.76 23.11 -25.91
N THR A 470 15.23 24.22 -25.34
CA THR A 470 16.19 24.23 -24.22
C THR A 470 15.52 24.65 -22.90
N THR A 471 14.25 24.37 -22.77
CA THR A 471 13.46 24.67 -21.57
C THR A 471 12.46 23.55 -21.29
N PHE A 472 12.24 23.29 -20.01
CA PHE A 472 11.24 22.30 -19.55
C PHE A 472 10.48 22.88 -18.34
N ARG A 473 9.16 22.72 -18.35
CA ARG A 473 8.30 23.13 -17.25
C ARG A 473 7.68 21.90 -16.58
N GLN A 474 8.03 21.67 -15.32
CA GLN A 474 7.37 20.69 -14.48
C GLN A 474 6.24 21.35 -13.71
N SER A 475 5.01 20.87 -13.90
CA SER A 475 3.81 21.27 -13.16
C SER A 475 3.38 20.20 -12.13
N GLY A 476 2.34 20.49 -11.35
CA GLY A 476 1.83 19.59 -10.32
C GLY A 476 2.70 19.52 -9.05
N LEU A 477 3.60 20.47 -8.87
CA LEU A 477 4.51 20.51 -7.74
C LEU A 477 3.84 21.10 -6.49
N LYS A 478 4.25 20.67 -5.32
CA LYS A 478 3.80 21.19 -4.03
C LYS A 478 4.40 22.59 -3.78
N ALA A 479 3.57 23.53 -3.38
CA ALA A 479 4.00 24.91 -3.10
C ALA A 479 5.00 24.99 -1.93
N GLY A 480 5.97 25.89 -2.04
CA GLY A 480 7.00 26.15 -1.03
C GLY A 480 8.03 25.01 -0.86
N THR A 481 8.06 24.03 -1.74
CA THR A 481 8.90 22.81 -1.66
C THR A 481 10.12 22.92 -2.58
N VAL A 482 11.25 22.35 -2.17
CA VAL A 482 12.47 22.26 -2.99
C VAL A 482 12.42 21.00 -3.84
N TYR A 483 12.82 21.16 -5.10
CA TYR A 483 12.98 20.07 -6.06
C TYR A 483 14.34 20.18 -6.74
N ASN A 484 14.95 19.04 -7.01
CA ASN A 484 16.23 18.93 -7.70
C ASN A 484 15.98 18.38 -9.10
N PHE A 485 16.58 19.03 -10.09
CA PHE A 485 16.53 18.64 -11.51
C PHE A 485 17.91 18.46 -12.08
N ARG A 486 18.04 17.58 -13.07
CA ARG A 486 19.20 17.45 -13.92
C ARG A 486 18.76 17.19 -15.35
N VAL A 487 19.60 17.55 -16.30
CA VAL A 487 19.32 17.43 -17.72
C VAL A 487 20.51 16.76 -18.42
N ARG A 488 20.27 15.85 -19.34
CA ARG A 488 21.28 15.32 -20.27
C ARG A 488 20.79 15.38 -21.70
N ALA A 489 21.74 15.52 -22.63
CA ALA A 489 21.49 15.39 -24.05
C ALA A 489 21.36 13.92 -24.44
N TYR A 490 20.60 13.64 -25.48
CA TYR A 490 20.67 12.36 -26.18
C TYR A 490 20.77 12.56 -27.69
N LYS A 491 21.34 11.56 -28.37
CA LYS A 491 21.38 11.41 -29.83
C LYS A 491 20.94 10.02 -30.19
N MET A 492 20.12 9.89 -31.20
CA MET A 492 19.67 8.58 -31.68
C MET A 492 20.76 7.96 -32.59
N SER A 493 21.03 6.68 -32.35
CA SER A 493 21.79 5.83 -33.26
C SER A 493 20.86 4.67 -33.64
N GLY A 494 20.22 4.78 -34.79
CA GLY A 494 19.11 3.89 -35.14
C GLY A 494 17.94 4.04 -34.13
N LYS A 495 17.52 2.95 -33.52
CA LYS A 495 16.45 2.93 -32.47
C LYS A 495 16.98 3.22 -31.07
N THR A 496 18.28 3.25 -30.83
CA THR A 496 18.91 3.43 -29.51
C THR A 496 19.30 4.86 -29.24
N ALA A 497 19.05 5.34 -28.05
CA ALA A 497 19.43 6.67 -27.60
C ALA A 497 20.82 6.63 -26.91
N LEU A 498 21.75 7.38 -27.38
CA LEU A 498 23.02 7.66 -26.74
C LEU A 498 22.88 8.88 -25.85
N TYR A 499 23.44 8.83 -24.67
CA TYR A 499 23.28 9.89 -23.68
C TYR A 499 24.58 10.57 -23.32
N GLY A 500 24.57 11.89 -23.28
CA GLY A 500 25.63 12.67 -22.70
C GLY A 500 25.56 12.71 -21.19
N ASN A 501 26.62 13.22 -20.55
CA ASN A 501 26.65 13.41 -19.09
C ASN A 501 25.59 14.42 -18.64
N TYR A 502 25.06 14.20 -17.43
CA TYR A 502 24.10 15.12 -16.83
C TYR A 502 24.70 16.48 -16.52
N SER A 503 23.88 17.50 -16.59
CA SER A 503 24.18 18.84 -16.07
C SER A 503 24.48 18.80 -14.56
N ALA A 504 25.00 19.91 -14.04
CA ALA A 504 24.93 20.18 -12.61
C ALA A 504 23.44 20.14 -12.14
N THR A 505 23.23 19.70 -10.93
CA THR A 505 21.89 19.66 -10.31
C THR A 505 21.35 21.09 -10.13
N VAL A 506 20.13 21.32 -10.57
CA VAL A 506 19.41 22.58 -10.37
C VAL A 506 18.45 22.39 -9.19
N ALA A 507 18.83 22.87 -8.01
CA ALA A 507 17.97 22.91 -6.85
C ALA A 507 17.09 24.17 -6.89
N ALA A 508 15.78 24.02 -6.86
CA ALA A 508 14.85 25.11 -6.94
C ALA A 508 13.61 24.92 -6.04
N ARG A 509 13.17 26.00 -5.43
CA ARG A 509 11.96 26.00 -4.57
C ARG A 509 10.79 26.63 -5.33
N THR A 510 9.61 26.03 -5.26
CA THR A 510 8.35 26.63 -5.75
C THR A 510 7.93 27.82 -4.88
N ASN A 511 7.15 28.75 -5.45
CA ASN A 511 6.57 29.85 -4.69
C ASN A 511 5.55 29.32 -3.67
N PRO A 512 5.27 30.08 -2.58
CA PRO A 512 4.12 29.78 -1.73
C PRO A 512 2.80 29.89 -2.53
N SER A 513 1.80 29.12 -2.12
CA SER A 513 0.47 29.20 -2.72
C SER A 513 -0.22 30.53 -2.44
N VAL A 514 -1.22 30.86 -3.25
CA VAL A 514 -2.05 32.06 -3.06
C VAL A 514 -2.77 32.03 -1.71
N ILE A 515 -2.92 33.19 -1.10
CA ILE A 515 -3.70 33.33 0.14
C ILE A 515 -5.19 33.19 -0.15
N LYS A 516 -5.84 32.28 0.55
CA LYS A 516 -7.29 32.04 0.51
C LYS A 516 -7.98 32.71 1.72
N GLY A 517 -9.28 32.95 1.62
CA GLY A 517 -10.12 33.39 2.73
C GLY A 517 -9.78 34.81 3.26
N ALA A 518 -9.11 35.66 2.47
CA ALA A 518 -8.86 37.03 2.87
C ALA A 518 -10.18 37.80 2.96
N LYS A 519 -10.49 38.31 4.16
CA LYS A 519 -11.75 39.00 4.45
C LYS A 519 -11.60 40.02 5.57
N LEU A 520 -12.58 40.90 5.68
CA LEU A 520 -12.67 41.81 6.82
C LEU A 520 -12.93 40.97 8.09
N GLY A 521 -12.06 41.11 9.10
CA GLY A 521 -12.18 40.51 10.42
C GLY A 521 -12.72 41.40 11.51
N GLY A 522 -12.73 42.72 11.28
CA GLY A 522 -13.25 43.70 12.21
C GLY A 522 -13.00 45.14 11.76
N ARG A 523 -13.77 46.09 12.29
CA ARG A 523 -13.67 47.52 11.99
C ARG A 523 -13.86 48.39 13.23
N ALA A 524 -13.16 49.50 13.24
CA ALA A 524 -13.30 50.60 14.19
C ALA A 524 -13.40 51.92 13.40
N ALA A 525 -13.52 53.05 14.10
CA ALA A 525 -13.52 54.35 13.44
C ALA A 525 -12.15 54.69 12.80
N ASP A 526 -11.08 54.21 13.42
CA ASP A 526 -9.68 54.47 13.06
C ASP A 526 -8.91 53.27 12.59
N ALA A 527 -9.55 52.10 12.50
CA ALA A 527 -8.84 50.85 12.18
C ALA A 527 -9.69 49.82 11.45
N LEU A 528 -9.02 48.99 10.66
CA LEU A 528 -9.57 47.80 10.03
C LEU A 528 -8.68 46.59 10.36
N ARG A 529 -9.30 45.43 10.60
CA ARG A 529 -8.64 44.14 10.78
C ARG A 529 -8.95 43.24 9.60
N ILE A 530 -7.92 42.68 8.99
CA ILE A 530 -8.03 41.78 7.88
C ILE A 530 -7.61 40.41 8.38
N ASN A 531 -8.40 39.39 8.11
CA ASN A 531 -8.13 37.99 8.43
C ASN A 531 -7.99 37.16 7.14
N TRP A 532 -7.27 36.06 7.20
CA TRP A 532 -7.11 35.12 6.09
C TRP A 532 -6.89 33.69 6.61
N THR A 533 -6.93 32.71 5.71
CA THR A 533 -6.65 31.31 6.05
C THR A 533 -5.14 31.06 6.12
N LYS A 534 -4.67 30.30 7.13
CA LYS A 534 -3.27 29.89 7.27
C LYS A 534 -2.78 29.23 5.99
N ASN A 535 -1.59 29.63 5.52
CA ASN A 535 -0.93 29.06 4.36
C ASN A 535 0.24 28.15 4.81
N ALA A 536 0.08 26.84 4.67
CA ALA A 536 1.08 25.86 5.11
C ALA A 536 2.41 25.96 4.33
N SER A 537 2.40 26.54 3.12
CA SER A 537 3.60 26.69 2.29
C SER A 537 4.39 28.00 2.58
N ALA A 538 3.95 28.80 3.56
CA ALA A 538 4.54 30.11 3.86
C ALA A 538 5.38 30.09 5.14
N ASP A 539 6.33 31.01 5.24
CA ASP A 539 6.98 31.37 6.53
C ASP A 539 6.25 32.56 7.16
N GLY A 540 5.59 33.39 6.35
CA GLY A 540 4.85 34.55 6.82
C GLY A 540 4.12 35.26 5.71
N TYR A 541 3.68 36.50 6.01
CA TYR A 541 2.79 37.25 5.14
C TYR A 541 3.22 38.71 4.95
N ILE A 542 2.92 39.25 3.77
CA ILE A 542 3.01 40.68 3.46
C ILE A 542 1.59 41.20 3.26
N VAL A 543 1.25 42.25 3.99
CA VAL A 543 -0.02 42.96 3.86
C VAL A 543 0.24 44.28 3.19
N GLU A 544 -0.51 44.58 2.13
CA GLU A 544 -0.45 45.81 1.40
C GLU A 544 -1.80 46.53 1.44
N MET A 545 -1.76 47.85 1.45
CA MET A 545 -2.90 48.72 1.37
C MET A 545 -2.74 49.66 0.16
N TYR A 546 -3.83 49.91 -0.57
CA TYR A 546 -3.84 50.82 -1.71
C TYR A 546 -3.88 52.28 -1.23
N GLN A 547 -2.84 53.06 -1.57
CA GLN A 547 -2.67 54.45 -1.19
C GLN A 547 -1.99 55.21 -2.33
N GLY A 548 -2.43 56.47 -2.62
CA GLY A 548 -1.80 57.31 -3.63
C GLY A 548 -1.60 56.58 -4.97
N ASN A 549 -2.65 55.92 -5.46
CA ASN A 549 -2.67 55.14 -6.70
C ASN A 549 -1.70 53.97 -6.80
N LYS A 550 -1.13 53.51 -5.68
CA LYS A 550 -0.22 52.34 -5.62
C LYS A 550 -0.48 51.46 -4.40
N TRP A 551 -0.03 50.21 -4.49
CA TRP A 551 -0.03 49.30 -3.37
C TRP A 551 1.22 49.49 -2.50
N VAL A 552 1.02 49.78 -1.23
CA VAL A 552 2.09 50.02 -0.24
C VAL A 552 2.05 48.96 0.85
N ARG A 553 3.23 48.42 1.19
CA ARG A 553 3.34 47.46 2.29
C ARG A 553 3.05 48.16 3.61
N VAL A 554 2.04 47.66 4.32
CA VAL A 554 1.63 48.17 5.64
C VAL A 554 1.88 47.18 6.77
N GLY A 555 2.28 45.92 6.43
CA GLY A 555 2.64 44.93 7.40
C GLY A 555 3.51 43.80 6.82
N LYS A 556 4.44 43.33 7.63
CA LYS A 556 5.19 42.08 7.44
C LYS A 556 5.01 41.22 8.67
N ILE A 557 4.51 40.00 8.50
CA ILE A 557 4.24 39.04 9.55
C ILE A 557 5.20 37.87 9.33
N THR A 558 6.07 37.60 10.31
CA THR A 558 7.17 36.63 10.19
C THR A 558 6.80 35.22 10.67
N ASN A 559 5.59 35.04 11.18
CA ASN A 559 5.07 33.78 11.64
C ASN A 559 3.80 33.41 10.83
N ASN A 560 3.79 32.24 10.22
CA ASN A 560 2.65 31.80 9.39
C ASN A 560 1.40 31.37 10.18
N SER A 561 1.49 31.26 11.51
CA SER A 561 0.33 31.00 12.36
C SER A 561 -0.49 32.28 12.65
N THR A 562 0.12 33.45 12.51
CA THR A 562 -0.58 34.72 12.63
C THR A 562 -1.33 35.04 11.34
N THR A 563 -2.65 34.90 11.36
CA THR A 563 -3.55 35.01 10.19
C THR A 563 -4.44 36.25 10.26
N THR A 564 -4.03 37.27 10.99
CA THR A 564 -4.74 38.52 11.17
C THR A 564 -3.78 39.72 11.18
N PHE A 565 -4.25 40.84 10.65
CA PHE A 565 -3.51 42.09 10.70
C PHE A 565 -4.48 43.27 10.96
N ARG A 566 -4.12 44.10 11.92
CA ARG A 566 -4.88 45.35 12.24
C ARG A 566 -4.10 46.56 11.74
N LYS A 567 -4.68 47.32 10.84
CA LYS A 567 -4.18 48.65 10.42
C LYS A 567 -4.93 49.72 11.18
N ALA A 568 -4.23 50.44 12.02
CA ALA A 568 -4.73 51.62 12.74
C ALA A 568 -4.33 52.93 12.03
N GLY A 569 -4.80 54.08 12.55
CA GLY A 569 -4.52 55.40 12.01
C GLY A 569 -5.27 55.69 10.70
N LEU A 570 -6.41 55.06 10.52
CA LEU A 570 -7.26 55.26 9.35
C LEU A 570 -8.31 56.35 9.60
N LYS A 571 -8.70 57.05 8.54
CA LYS A 571 -9.76 58.07 8.60
C LYS A 571 -11.13 57.41 8.75
N ALA A 572 -11.95 57.93 9.63
CA ALA A 572 -13.32 57.44 9.85
C ALA A 572 -14.19 57.54 8.58
N SER A 573 -15.13 56.61 8.43
CA SER A 573 -16.05 56.47 7.28
C SER A 573 -15.37 56.40 5.91
N SER A 574 -14.11 56.08 5.84
CA SER A 574 -13.32 56.03 4.60
C SER A 574 -13.14 54.59 4.11
N VAL A 575 -13.08 54.43 2.79
CA VAL A 575 -12.89 53.10 2.15
C VAL A 575 -11.42 52.86 1.92
N TYR A 576 -11.01 51.65 2.26
CA TYR A 576 -9.64 51.13 2.09
C TYR A 576 -9.66 49.80 1.36
N LYS A 577 -8.60 49.55 0.59
CA LYS A 577 -8.39 48.28 -0.13
C LYS A 577 -7.12 47.63 0.41
N PHE A 578 -7.21 46.33 0.75
CA PHE A 578 -6.10 45.54 1.23
C PHE A 578 -5.93 44.32 0.36
N ARG A 579 -4.70 43.79 0.29
CA ARG A 579 -4.37 42.48 -0.25
C ARG A 579 -3.25 41.85 0.57
N VAL A 580 -3.20 40.53 0.58
CA VAL A 580 -2.24 39.75 1.36
C VAL A 580 -1.56 38.74 0.44
N ARG A 581 -0.27 38.59 0.56
CA ARG A 581 0.46 37.49 -0.06
C ARG A 581 1.34 36.74 0.93
N ALA A 582 1.54 35.46 0.68
CA ALA A 582 2.50 34.62 1.41
C ALA A 582 3.93 34.88 0.96
N TYR A 583 4.90 34.69 1.82
CA TYR A 583 6.30 34.55 1.44
C TYR A 583 6.93 33.30 2.06
N LYS A 584 7.93 32.75 1.37
CA LYS A 584 8.77 31.63 1.80
C LYS A 584 10.24 32.00 1.60
N MET A 585 11.07 31.78 2.59
CA MET A 585 12.51 32.04 2.46
C MET A 585 13.20 30.90 1.70
N SER A 586 14.09 31.24 0.80
CA SER A 586 15.00 30.31 0.11
C SER A 586 16.41 30.88 0.25
N GLY A 587 17.12 30.39 1.28
CA GLY A 587 18.32 31.04 1.78
C GLY A 587 17.99 32.46 2.24
N LYS A 588 18.75 33.46 1.77
CA LYS A 588 18.55 34.88 2.09
C LYS A 588 17.45 35.56 1.26
N THR A 589 16.89 34.89 0.25
CA THR A 589 15.89 35.48 -0.68
C THR A 589 14.48 35.08 -0.30
N ALA A 590 13.55 36.04 -0.25
CA ALA A 590 12.13 35.79 -0.06
C ALA A 590 11.46 35.50 -1.41
N LEU A 591 10.78 34.37 -1.51
CA LEU A 591 9.92 33.99 -2.62
C LEU A 591 8.48 34.35 -2.27
N TYR A 592 7.76 34.95 -3.18
CA TYR A 592 6.41 35.44 -2.93
C TYR A 592 5.36 34.66 -3.74
N GLY A 593 4.27 34.29 -3.08
CA GLY A 593 3.06 33.81 -3.73
C GLY A 593 2.26 34.97 -4.37
N ASN A 594 1.26 34.59 -5.13
CA ASN A 594 0.31 35.54 -5.67
C ASN A 594 -0.50 36.21 -4.54
N TYR A 595 -0.97 37.42 -4.80
CA TYR A 595 -1.83 38.12 -3.86
C TYR A 595 -3.20 37.44 -3.73
N SER A 596 -3.81 37.62 -2.56
CA SER A 596 -5.22 37.32 -2.33
C SER A 596 -6.14 38.17 -3.21
N ALA A 597 -7.40 37.82 -3.27
CA ALA A 597 -8.44 38.78 -3.67
C ALA A 597 -8.36 40.05 -2.81
N THR A 598 -8.69 41.19 -3.41
CA THR A 598 -8.69 42.48 -2.72
C THR A 598 -9.83 42.56 -1.71
N VAL A 599 -9.50 42.86 -0.46
CA VAL A 599 -10.48 43.15 0.58
C VAL A 599 -10.77 44.63 0.59
N ILE A 600 -12.01 45.00 0.25
CA ILE A 600 -12.50 46.40 0.27
C ILE A 600 -13.35 46.57 1.53
N ALA A 601 -13.02 47.53 2.36
CA ALA A 601 -13.73 47.79 3.61
C ALA A 601 -13.75 49.27 3.97
N ARG A 602 -14.83 49.69 4.61
CA ARG A 602 -15.03 51.03 5.14
C ARG A 602 -14.86 51.02 6.67
N THR A 603 -14.17 51.98 7.25
CA THR A 603 -14.12 52.22 8.70
C THR A 603 -15.48 52.72 9.22
N ASN A 604 -15.72 52.54 10.50
CA ASN A 604 -16.91 53.06 11.17
C ASN A 604 -16.84 54.63 11.23
N PRO A 605 -17.98 55.33 11.40
CA PRO A 605 -18.00 56.71 11.82
C PRO A 605 -17.28 56.92 13.14
N SER A 606 -16.73 58.10 13.35
CA SER A 606 -16.09 58.47 14.63
C SER A 606 -17.11 58.52 15.78
N VAL A 607 -16.60 58.46 17.01
CA VAL A 607 -17.43 58.59 18.23
C VAL A 607 -18.18 59.91 18.27
N MET A 608 -19.36 59.92 18.86
CA MET A 608 -20.12 61.14 19.06
C MET A 608 -19.53 61.96 20.22
N THR A 609 -19.39 63.25 19.98
CA THR A 609 -18.91 64.22 20.98
C THR A 609 -19.94 65.31 21.21
N GLY A 610 -19.81 66.06 22.29
CA GLY A 610 -20.65 67.20 22.60
C GLY A 610 -22.13 66.88 22.81
N VAL A 611 -22.49 65.64 23.15
CA VAL A 611 -23.86 65.26 23.44
C VAL A 611 -24.29 65.87 24.77
N LYS A 612 -25.25 66.79 24.73
CA LYS A 612 -25.71 67.54 25.88
C LYS A 612 -27.20 67.82 25.82
N ILE A 613 -27.81 68.12 26.98
CA ILE A 613 -29.16 68.69 27.04
C ILE A 613 -29.04 70.16 26.77
N ALA A 614 -29.73 70.64 25.73
CA ALA A 614 -29.71 72.05 25.30
C ALA A 614 -31.00 72.80 25.57
N GLY A 615 -32.07 72.07 26.00
CA GLY A 615 -33.35 72.64 26.36
C GLY A 615 -34.18 71.72 27.21
N LYS A 616 -34.88 72.29 28.20
CA LYS A 616 -35.74 71.58 29.13
C LYS A 616 -37.12 72.18 29.16
N ALA A 617 -38.19 71.39 29.01
CA ALA A 617 -39.57 71.78 29.17
C ALA A 617 -40.23 70.79 30.17
N LYS A 618 -41.46 71.05 30.58
CA LYS A 618 -42.23 70.16 31.48
C LYS A 618 -42.39 68.76 30.90
N ASP A 619 -42.62 68.70 29.61
CA ASP A 619 -42.94 67.51 28.86
C ASP A 619 -41.87 67.06 27.79
N ALA A 620 -40.75 67.82 27.73
CA ALA A 620 -39.77 67.62 26.65
C ALA A 620 -38.33 67.89 27.07
N LEU A 621 -37.40 67.19 26.42
CA LEU A 621 -35.96 67.44 26.46
C LEU A 621 -35.44 67.66 25.03
N ARG A 622 -34.54 68.60 24.85
CA ARG A 622 -33.78 68.78 23.61
C ARG A 622 -32.35 68.29 23.82
N VAL A 623 -31.92 67.36 23.00
CA VAL A 623 -30.55 66.81 22.96
C VAL A 623 -29.82 67.39 21.78
N ASN A 624 -28.67 68.02 22.02
CA ASN A 624 -27.77 68.52 20.98
C ASN A 624 -26.45 67.71 21.02
N TRP A 625 -25.75 67.77 19.91
CA TRP A 625 -24.41 67.13 19.76
C TRP A 625 -23.56 67.88 18.75
N THR A 626 -22.24 67.66 18.80
CA THR A 626 -21.31 68.19 17.81
C THR A 626 -21.49 67.48 16.47
N LYS A 627 -21.54 68.22 15.35
CA LYS A 627 -21.60 67.66 13.98
C LYS A 627 -20.46 66.69 13.78
N ASN A 628 -20.77 65.44 13.39
CA ASN A 628 -19.78 64.41 13.09
C ASN A 628 -19.52 64.43 11.58
N ALA A 629 -18.35 64.89 11.14
CA ALA A 629 -18.01 65.00 9.73
C ALA A 629 -17.93 63.63 9.03
N SER A 630 -17.76 62.52 9.79
CA SER A 630 -17.73 61.17 9.24
C SER A 630 -19.10 60.52 9.14
N ALA A 631 -20.17 61.16 9.63
CA ALA A 631 -21.51 60.64 9.63
C ALA A 631 -22.26 60.95 8.34
N GLN A 632 -23.16 60.09 7.94
CA GLN A 632 -24.25 60.37 7.01
C GLN A 632 -25.48 60.87 7.75
N GLY A 633 -25.64 60.40 8.99
CA GLY A 633 -26.74 60.80 9.87
C GLY A 633 -26.56 60.22 11.27
N TYR A 634 -27.61 60.28 12.08
CA TYR A 634 -27.56 59.93 13.48
C TYR A 634 -28.70 59.01 13.91
N ILE A 635 -28.44 58.15 14.88
CA ILE A 635 -29.43 57.38 15.61
C ILE A 635 -29.48 57.92 17.03
N VAL A 636 -30.68 58.33 17.47
CA VAL A 636 -30.94 58.76 18.85
C VAL A 636 -31.73 57.68 19.56
N GLU A 637 -31.27 57.27 20.72
CA GLU A 637 -31.93 56.29 21.58
C GLU A 637 -32.14 56.88 22.95
N MET A 638 -33.26 56.47 23.58
CA MET A 638 -33.64 56.84 24.94
C MET A 638 -33.73 55.55 25.78
N TYR A 639 -33.27 55.61 27.00
CA TYR A 639 -33.41 54.51 27.98
C TYR A 639 -34.82 54.45 28.55
N LYS A 640 -35.54 53.36 28.30
CA LYS A 640 -36.94 53.14 28.76
C LYS A 640 -37.15 51.68 29.06
N GLY A 641 -37.75 51.37 30.25
CA GLY A 641 -38.08 50.00 30.62
C GLY A 641 -36.87 49.06 30.62
N GLY A 642 -35.74 49.46 31.21
CA GLY A 642 -34.54 48.64 31.30
C GLY A 642 -33.70 48.50 30.03
N LYS A 643 -34.11 49.09 28.89
CA LYS A 643 -33.45 48.98 27.61
C LYS A 643 -33.36 50.26 26.82
N TRP A 644 -32.39 50.35 25.89
CA TRP A 644 -32.25 51.43 24.97
C TRP A 644 -33.18 51.27 23.77
N VAL A 645 -34.05 52.28 23.54
CA VAL A 645 -35.03 52.29 22.44
C VAL A 645 -34.73 53.40 21.51
N ARG A 646 -34.69 53.13 20.19
CA ARG A 646 -34.50 54.14 19.18
C ARG A 646 -35.71 55.08 19.12
N VAL A 647 -35.45 56.38 19.33
CA VAL A 647 -36.48 57.42 19.30
C VAL A 647 -36.36 58.30 18.06
N ALA A 648 -35.23 58.28 17.36
CA ALA A 648 -35.10 58.95 16.07
C ALA A 648 -34.00 58.33 15.21
N LYS A 649 -34.20 58.40 13.86
CA LYS A 649 -33.17 58.22 12.84
C LYS A 649 -33.14 59.53 12.03
N ILE A 650 -32.01 60.22 12.08
CA ILE A 650 -31.78 61.50 11.40
C ILE A 650 -30.88 61.22 10.18
N THR A 651 -31.36 61.45 9.00
CA THR A 651 -30.70 61.08 7.74
C THR A 651 -29.74 62.16 7.21
N ASN A 652 -29.79 63.37 7.75
CA ASN A 652 -28.91 64.48 7.39
C ASN A 652 -27.92 64.74 8.55
N ASN A 653 -26.62 64.71 8.28
CA ASN A 653 -25.59 64.95 9.30
C ASN A 653 -25.45 66.45 9.73
N SER A 654 -26.09 67.34 9.05
CA SER A 654 -26.16 68.79 9.49
C SER A 654 -27.17 68.99 10.62
N THR A 655 -28.13 68.10 10.80
CA THR A 655 -29.08 68.12 11.90
C THR A 655 -28.43 67.61 13.16
N THR A 656 -28.08 68.52 14.06
CA THR A 656 -27.31 68.17 15.31
C THR A 656 -28.14 68.37 16.56
N THR A 657 -29.47 68.31 16.44
CA THR A 657 -30.44 68.52 17.53
C THR A 657 -31.62 67.57 17.38
N PHE A 658 -32.16 67.09 18.49
CA PHE A 658 -33.37 66.31 18.55
C PHE A 658 -34.22 66.71 19.78
N ARG A 659 -35.51 66.97 19.61
CA ARG A 659 -36.43 67.19 20.70
C ARG A 659 -37.34 65.99 20.92
N LYS A 660 -37.32 65.46 22.13
CA LYS A 660 -38.23 64.36 22.56
C LYS A 660 -39.32 65.02 23.43
N ALA A 661 -40.56 64.97 22.94
CA ALA A 661 -41.75 65.38 23.68
C ALA A 661 -42.49 64.17 24.26
N GLY A 662 -43.54 64.42 25.06
CA GLY A 662 -44.32 63.41 25.69
C GLY A 662 -43.61 62.72 26.88
N LEU A 663 -42.80 63.48 27.59
CA LEU A 663 -42.06 63.04 28.78
C LEU A 663 -42.79 63.47 30.04
N ALA A 664 -42.72 62.69 31.13
CA ALA A 664 -43.24 63.05 32.43
C ALA A 664 -42.47 64.25 33.02
N LYS A 665 -43.17 65.15 33.69
CA LYS A 665 -42.56 66.30 34.36
C LYS A 665 -41.65 65.86 35.50
N ASN A 666 -40.63 66.65 35.84
CA ASN A 666 -39.68 66.43 36.94
C ASN A 666 -38.95 65.05 36.90
N THR A 667 -38.84 64.45 35.74
CA THR A 667 -38.35 63.08 35.57
C THR A 667 -37.02 63.06 34.81
N THR A 668 -36.03 62.25 35.22
CA THR A 668 -34.74 62.11 34.60
C THR A 668 -34.77 61.06 33.49
N TYR A 669 -34.32 61.47 32.31
CA TYR A 669 -34.20 60.58 31.14
C TYR A 669 -32.75 60.51 30.65
N LYS A 670 -32.34 59.32 30.18
CA LYS A 670 -31.05 59.10 29.59
C LYS A 670 -31.19 58.98 28.07
N PHE A 671 -30.34 59.67 27.35
CA PHE A 671 -30.23 59.62 25.88
C PHE A 671 -28.81 59.22 25.48
N ARG A 672 -28.72 58.56 24.34
CA ARG A 672 -27.44 58.33 23.64
C ARG A 672 -27.62 58.58 22.15
N VAL A 673 -26.57 59.07 21.53
CA VAL A 673 -26.54 59.41 20.10
C VAL A 673 -25.34 58.69 19.49
N ARG A 674 -25.52 58.09 18.34
CA ARG A 674 -24.42 57.55 17.53
C ARG A 674 -24.53 58.01 16.09
N ALA A 675 -23.37 58.20 15.47
CA ALA A 675 -23.29 58.45 14.05
C ALA A 675 -23.50 57.16 13.27
N TYR A 676 -24.11 57.24 12.08
CA TYR A 676 -24.08 56.13 11.12
C TYR A 676 -23.63 56.59 9.74
N HIS A 677 -23.10 55.67 8.94
CA HIS A 677 -22.77 55.85 7.53
C HIS A 677 -23.16 54.59 6.76
N MET A 678 -23.80 54.70 5.61
CA MET A 678 -24.21 53.55 4.81
C MET A 678 -23.02 53.06 3.99
N SER A 679 -22.84 51.75 3.94
CA SER A 679 -21.88 51.04 3.09
C SER A 679 -22.66 50.00 2.27
N GLY A 680 -23.09 50.41 1.07
CA GLY A 680 -24.12 49.71 0.32
C GLY A 680 -25.43 49.67 1.12
N LYS A 681 -26.03 48.50 1.29
CA LYS A 681 -27.26 48.32 2.05
C LYS A 681 -27.05 48.22 3.58
N THR A 682 -25.79 48.19 4.06
CA THR A 682 -25.45 47.99 5.48
C THR A 682 -25.11 49.32 6.16
N ALA A 683 -25.73 49.62 7.30
CA ALA A 683 -25.37 50.78 8.11
C ALA A 683 -24.17 50.42 9.03
N LEU A 684 -23.14 51.26 8.99
CA LEU A 684 -22.00 51.21 9.89
C LEU A 684 -22.20 52.27 10.97
N TYR A 685 -21.92 51.90 12.21
CA TYR A 685 -22.21 52.77 13.36
C TYR A 685 -20.91 53.14 14.09
N GLY A 686 -20.82 54.39 14.50
CA GLY A 686 -19.85 54.86 15.46
C GLY A 686 -20.24 54.56 16.91
N ASN A 687 -19.35 54.85 17.84
CA ASN A 687 -19.66 54.71 19.27
C ASN A 687 -20.62 55.81 19.73
N TYR A 688 -21.40 55.46 20.74
CA TYR A 688 -22.35 56.41 21.34
C TYR A 688 -21.65 57.51 22.13
N GLY A 689 -22.21 58.72 22.06
CA GLY A 689 -22.12 59.70 23.11
C GLY A 689 -23.42 59.68 23.91
N SER A 690 -23.35 59.82 25.21
CA SER A 690 -24.53 59.72 26.13
C SER A 690 -24.70 60.97 26.97
N VAL A 691 -25.94 61.23 27.37
CA VAL A 691 -26.32 62.32 28.27
C VAL A 691 -27.55 61.95 29.07
N SER A 692 -27.68 62.49 30.27
CA SER A 692 -28.90 62.45 31.07
C SER A 692 -29.38 63.85 31.38
N GLY A 693 -30.69 64.00 31.46
CA GLY A 693 -31.31 65.25 31.82
C GLY A 693 -32.67 65.07 32.43
N LYS A 694 -33.06 66.04 33.27
CA LYS A 694 -34.31 66.07 33.97
C LYS A 694 -35.25 67.10 33.34
N THR A 695 -36.51 66.73 33.08
CA THR A 695 -37.56 67.64 32.61
C THR A 695 -37.82 68.77 33.62
N ALA A 696 -38.34 69.88 33.24
CA ALA A 696 -38.67 70.98 34.17
C ALA A 696 -39.80 70.55 35.14
N ALA A 697 -39.79 71.13 36.35
CA ALA A 697 -40.78 70.86 37.40
C ALA A 697 -42.02 71.77 37.17
N LYS A 698 -41.85 73.10 36.72
CA LYS A 698 -42.86 74.03 36.38
C LYS A 698 -42.79 74.41 34.92
#